data_fe6267e93ec036ecabf301324f727c08
#
_entry.id   fe6267e93ec036ecabf301324f727c08
#
_cell.length_a   1.000
_cell.length_b   1.000
_cell.length_c   1.000
_cell.angle_alpha   90.00
_cell.angle_beta   90.00
_cell.angle_gamma   90.00
#
_symmetry.space_group_name_H-M   'P 1'
#
loop_
_entity.id
_entity.type
_entity.pdbx_description
1 polymer ?
#
loop_
_entity_poly.entity_id
_entity_poly.type
_entity_poly.pdbx_seq_one_letter_code
_entity_poly.pdbx_strand_id
1 'polypeptide(L)'
;MDKKPYYISTAIAYTSAKPHIGNTYEIVLADAIARYKRMTGYDVYFQTGTDEHGQKIQEKAEAAGITPQQHVDKVAGEVKTIWDLMNTTYDKFIRTTDPMHEKKVQKIFKKLYDQGDIYKGAYKGKYCKPCESFWTESQLKDGCCPDCGRPCVDAEEEAYFFRMSKYADRLMKHIEEHPEFIQPESRKNEMVNNFLKPGLQDLCVSVPRSAGAIPVDFDPGHVVYVWLDALTNYITFCGYDPDGNHDEHYKKFWPADVHLIGKDIIRFHTIYWPIFLMALGEPLPKQVFGHPWLLVGDGKMSKSLGNVIYADDLVRLFGVDAVRYYVLHEMPFANDGVLSYELICERINSDLANVLGNLVNRTIAMTKKYFGGIVPAPTAPEALDDELKAVALGLPAAVEKKMDTLHVADAIDEVFALLRRSNKYIDETMPWALAKDESKQARLGTVLYNLLEAIRFAAVELKPYLPDTADKIFAQLGVENKGVESLTSFDGMQPGQPVGEASILFERIDIPKKLAEIEEEKKAAEAEQKPAVEFLPDIPFDDFCKVDMTVCKVLACENVKKSNKLLKFQLDDGSGTPRQILSGIAKYYKPEELVGKTVVAVTNLPPRKMMGQESNGMLLSAEKDEKLNLLMLDDSIAAGSKLC
;
A
#
# COMPACT_ATOMS: atom_id res chain seq x y z
N MET A 1 9.82 33.79 -17.99
CA MET A 1 10.79 32.69 -17.85
C MET A 1 10.05 31.37 -17.91
N ASP A 2 10.54 30.45 -18.73
CA ASP A 2 9.98 29.12 -18.80
C ASP A 2 10.18 28.38 -17.45
N LYS A 3 9.13 27.70 -16.97
CA LYS A 3 9.20 26.92 -15.73
C LYS A 3 10.15 25.73 -15.90
N LYS A 4 10.94 25.43 -14.88
CA LYS A 4 11.81 24.26 -14.85
C LYS A 4 10.98 22.98 -14.81
N PRO A 5 11.24 21.99 -15.67
CA PRO A 5 10.50 20.74 -15.67
C PRO A 5 10.81 19.90 -14.42
N TYR A 6 9.83 19.16 -13.98
CA TYR A 6 9.93 18.20 -12.89
C TYR A 6 9.08 16.97 -13.19
N TYR A 7 9.73 15.81 -13.33
CA TYR A 7 9.06 14.54 -13.59
C TYR A 7 9.05 13.70 -12.33
N ILE A 8 7.87 13.41 -11.80
CA ILE A 8 7.63 12.48 -10.70
C ILE A 8 6.76 11.33 -11.20
N SER A 9 7.15 10.11 -10.85
CA SER A 9 6.35 8.91 -11.12
C SER A 9 6.13 8.10 -9.85
N THR A 10 5.04 7.36 -9.81
CA THR A 10 4.83 6.26 -8.85
C THR A 10 5.20 4.93 -9.48
N ALA A 11 5.31 3.88 -8.67
CA ALA A 11 5.19 2.53 -9.19
C ALA A 11 3.83 2.36 -9.88
N ILE A 12 3.77 1.47 -10.85
CA ILE A 12 2.51 1.10 -11.48
C ILE A 12 1.85 -0.03 -10.72
N ALA A 13 0.56 0.12 -10.40
CA ALA A 13 -0.17 -0.83 -9.59
C ALA A 13 -0.42 -2.13 -10.36
N TYR A 14 -0.05 -3.27 -9.78
CA TYR A 14 -0.31 -4.58 -10.37
C TYR A 14 -1.79 -4.93 -10.29
N THR A 15 -2.41 -5.21 -11.44
CA THR A 15 -3.86 -5.37 -11.59
C THR A 15 -4.36 -6.76 -11.19
N SER A 16 -3.77 -7.37 -10.18
CA SER A 16 -4.29 -8.62 -9.63
C SER A 16 -5.51 -8.41 -8.73
N ALA A 17 -5.60 -7.27 -8.05
CA ALA A 17 -6.69 -6.95 -7.13
C ALA A 17 -6.80 -5.45 -6.86
N LYS A 18 -7.96 -5.04 -6.29
CA LYS A 18 -8.19 -3.69 -5.78
C LYS A 18 -7.06 -3.26 -4.83
N PRO A 19 -6.51 -2.04 -4.97
CA PRO A 19 -5.45 -1.55 -4.09
C PRO A 19 -5.98 -1.27 -2.68
N HIS A 20 -5.18 -1.60 -1.66
CA HIS A 20 -5.45 -1.24 -0.28
C HIS A 20 -4.79 0.10 0.08
N ILE A 21 -5.02 0.58 1.32
CA ILE A 21 -4.51 1.88 1.76
C ILE A 21 -2.98 1.99 1.70
N GLY A 22 -2.26 0.91 1.91
CA GLY A 22 -0.81 0.88 1.77
C GLY A 22 -0.31 1.15 0.36
N ASN A 23 -1.03 0.71 -0.66
CA ASN A 23 -0.78 1.07 -2.06
C ASN A 23 -1.20 2.52 -2.35
N THR A 24 -2.31 2.95 -1.76
CA THR A 24 -2.86 4.30 -1.94
C THR A 24 -1.97 5.38 -1.30
N TYR A 25 -1.28 5.07 -0.22
CA TYR A 25 -0.30 5.98 0.39
C TYR A 25 0.68 6.54 -0.65
N GLU A 26 1.21 5.71 -1.51
CA GLU A 26 2.20 6.09 -2.52
C GLU A 26 1.70 7.19 -3.45
N ILE A 27 0.48 7.05 -3.97
CA ILE A 27 -0.09 8.06 -4.87
C ILE A 27 -0.37 9.38 -4.15
N VAL A 28 -0.77 9.34 -2.88
CA VAL A 28 -1.00 10.53 -2.07
C VAL A 28 0.32 11.25 -1.77
N LEU A 29 1.37 10.50 -1.46
CA LEU A 29 2.72 11.04 -1.25
C LEU A 29 3.25 11.71 -2.51
N ALA A 30 3.15 11.05 -3.65
CA ALA A 30 3.54 11.62 -4.94
C ALA A 30 2.75 12.88 -5.28
N ASP A 31 1.45 12.89 -5.00
CA ASP A 31 0.57 14.04 -5.22
C ASP A 31 0.98 15.24 -4.36
N ALA A 32 1.29 15.03 -3.09
CA ALA A 32 1.77 16.08 -2.21
C ALA A 32 3.06 16.73 -2.75
N ILE A 33 3.99 15.93 -3.21
CA ILE A 33 5.24 16.40 -3.81
C ILE A 33 4.95 17.16 -5.13
N ALA A 34 4.10 16.62 -5.99
CA ALA A 34 3.72 17.24 -7.25
C ALA A 34 3.04 18.61 -7.04
N ARG A 35 2.10 18.69 -6.11
CA ARG A 35 1.41 19.94 -5.76
C ARG A 35 2.38 20.98 -5.20
N TYR A 36 3.30 20.56 -4.33
CA TYR A 36 4.33 21.43 -3.78
C TYR A 36 5.24 21.99 -4.89
N LYS A 37 5.70 21.17 -5.79
CA LYS A 37 6.56 21.59 -6.91
C LYS A 37 5.83 22.55 -7.86
N ARG A 38 4.56 22.30 -8.17
CA ARG A 38 3.73 23.25 -8.94
C ARG A 38 3.59 24.58 -8.21
N MET A 39 3.31 24.53 -6.92
CA MET A 39 3.18 25.72 -6.07
C MET A 39 4.46 26.58 -6.07
N THR A 40 5.60 25.95 -6.13
CA THR A 40 6.92 26.62 -6.11
C THR A 40 7.50 26.90 -7.50
N GLY A 41 6.68 26.78 -8.56
CA GLY A 41 7.01 27.30 -9.90
C GLY A 41 7.57 26.30 -10.88
N TYR A 42 7.52 24.99 -10.59
CA TYR A 42 7.94 23.97 -11.56
C TYR A 42 6.81 23.60 -12.53
N ASP A 43 7.22 23.20 -13.74
CA ASP A 43 6.33 22.52 -14.68
C ASP A 43 6.38 21.02 -14.40
N VAL A 44 5.36 20.50 -13.75
CA VAL A 44 5.35 19.13 -13.23
C VAL A 44 4.65 18.19 -14.19
N TYR A 45 5.32 17.08 -14.49
CA TYR A 45 4.73 15.89 -15.10
C TYR A 45 4.65 14.79 -14.06
N PHE A 46 3.43 14.38 -13.72
CA PHE A 46 3.14 13.36 -12.72
C PHE A 46 2.49 12.15 -13.38
N GLN A 47 3.22 11.03 -13.44
CA GLN A 47 2.80 9.79 -14.06
C GLN A 47 2.53 8.71 -13.02
N THR A 48 1.42 8.01 -13.18
CA THR A 48 1.05 6.80 -12.46
C THR A 48 0.40 5.82 -13.44
N GLY A 49 -0.06 4.68 -12.98
CA GLY A 49 -0.76 3.74 -13.84
C GLY A 49 -0.81 2.33 -13.30
N THR A 50 -1.05 1.40 -14.20
CA THR A 50 -1.25 -0.02 -13.89
C THR A 50 -0.34 -0.93 -14.71
N ASP A 51 0.15 -1.98 -14.03
CA ASP A 51 0.88 -3.10 -14.59
C ASP A 51 -0.09 -4.25 -14.86
N GLU A 52 -0.26 -4.63 -16.13
CA GLU A 52 -1.41 -5.41 -16.59
C GLU A 52 -1.05 -6.74 -17.26
N HIS A 53 0.20 -7.18 -17.14
CA HIS A 53 0.66 -8.44 -17.69
C HIS A 53 1.07 -9.43 -16.59
N GLY A 54 0.93 -10.74 -16.86
CA GLY A 54 1.42 -11.80 -15.99
C GLY A 54 0.44 -12.95 -15.77
N GLN A 55 0.99 -14.09 -15.35
CA GLN A 55 0.24 -15.33 -15.17
C GLN A 55 -0.88 -15.21 -14.13
N LYS A 56 -0.64 -14.50 -13.04
CA LYS A 56 -1.62 -14.30 -11.97
C LYS A 56 -2.90 -13.59 -12.43
N ILE A 57 -2.76 -12.70 -13.40
CA ILE A 57 -3.90 -12.01 -14.04
C ILE A 57 -4.71 -12.99 -14.85
N GLN A 58 -4.05 -13.85 -15.63
CA GLN A 58 -4.70 -14.88 -16.41
C GLN A 58 -5.48 -15.85 -15.51
N GLU A 59 -4.85 -16.35 -14.45
CA GLU A 59 -5.49 -17.25 -13.49
C GLU A 59 -6.76 -16.65 -12.87
N LYS A 60 -6.70 -15.37 -12.49
CA LYS A 60 -7.86 -14.66 -11.95
C LYS A 60 -8.97 -14.43 -12.97
N ALA A 61 -8.60 -14.12 -14.21
CA ALA A 61 -9.57 -13.97 -15.30
C ALA A 61 -10.27 -15.30 -15.60
N GLU A 62 -9.53 -16.40 -15.67
CA GLU A 62 -10.08 -17.73 -15.86
C GLU A 62 -11.02 -18.14 -14.73
N ALA A 63 -10.62 -17.90 -13.47
CA ALA A 63 -11.47 -18.16 -12.29
C ALA A 63 -12.78 -17.37 -12.31
N ALA A 64 -12.76 -16.16 -12.88
CA ALA A 64 -13.95 -15.29 -13.02
C ALA A 64 -14.75 -15.54 -14.32
N GLY A 65 -14.26 -16.40 -15.20
CA GLY A 65 -14.92 -16.69 -16.49
C GLY A 65 -14.89 -15.52 -17.48
N ILE A 66 -13.87 -14.66 -17.40
CA ILE A 66 -13.67 -13.49 -18.27
C ILE A 66 -12.31 -13.55 -18.94
N THR A 67 -12.10 -12.67 -19.94
CA THR A 67 -10.78 -12.54 -20.57
C THR A 67 -9.78 -11.80 -19.68
N PRO A 68 -8.46 -12.01 -19.85
CA PRO A 68 -7.45 -11.20 -19.15
C PRO A 68 -7.63 -9.70 -19.36
N GLN A 69 -7.98 -9.27 -20.58
CA GLN A 69 -8.22 -7.84 -20.87
C GLN A 69 -9.42 -7.29 -20.10
N GLN A 70 -10.53 -8.04 -20.02
CA GLN A 70 -11.70 -7.65 -19.22
C GLN A 70 -11.35 -7.54 -17.73
N HIS A 71 -10.53 -8.44 -17.22
CA HIS A 71 -10.08 -8.41 -15.83
C HIS A 71 -9.24 -7.16 -15.54
N VAL A 72 -8.23 -6.86 -16.36
CA VAL A 72 -7.37 -5.69 -16.14
C VAL A 72 -8.11 -4.38 -16.37
N ASP A 73 -9.05 -4.33 -17.31
CA ASP A 73 -9.91 -3.15 -17.51
C ASP A 73 -10.72 -2.85 -16.24
N LYS A 74 -11.28 -3.87 -15.62
CA LYS A 74 -12.03 -3.74 -14.36
C LYS A 74 -11.13 -3.23 -13.23
N VAL A 75 -9.99 -3.87 -13.00
CA VAL A 75 -9.10 -3.51 -11.88
C VAL A 75 -8.44 -2.15 -12.11
N ALA A 76 -8.01 -1.85 -13.33
CA ALA A 76 -7.48 -0.52 -13.67
C ALA A 76 -8.52 0.59 -13.40
N GLY A 77 -9.78 0.34 -13.71
CA GLY A 77 -10.88 1.24 -13.38
C GLY A 77 -11.05 1.45 -11.87
N GLU A 78 -10.94 0.40 -11.08
CA GLU A 78 -10.98 0.47 -9.60
C GLU A 78 -9.80 1.29 -9.06
N VAL A 79 -8.59 1.05 -9.55
CA VAL A 79 -7.39 1.80 -9.17
C VAL A 79 -7.56 3.29 -9.47
N LYS A 80 -7.98 3.62 -10.68
CA LYS A 80 -8.20 5.02 -11.10
C LYS A 80 -9.26 5.71 -10.25
N THR A 81 -10.34 5.02 -9.95
CA THR A 81 -11.41 5.54 -9.08
C THR A 81 -10.88 5.89 -7.69
N ILE A 82 -10.03 5.04 -7.11
CA ILE A 82 -9.43 5.30 -5.79
C ILE A 82 -8.43 6.46 -5.85
N TRP A 83 -7.58 6.53 -6.90
CA TRP A 83 -6.66 7.65 -7.09
C TRP A 83 -7.42 8.97 -7.19
N ASP A 84 -8.51 9.00 -7.96
CA ASP A 84 -9.37 10.18 -8.13
C ASP A 84 -10.08 10.55 -6.82
N LEU A 85 -10.55 9.56 -6.06
CA LEU A 85 -11.19 9.76 -4.76
C LEU A 85 -10.26 10.43 -3.75
N MET A 86 -8.97 10.12 -3.81
CA MET A 86 -7.94 10.72 -2.96
C MET A 86 -7.53 12.12 -3.40
N ASN A 87 -8.20 12.68 -4.40
CA ASN A 87 -7.94 14.04 -4.92
C ASN A 87 -6.51 14.20 -5.44
N THR A 88 -5.99 13.19 -6.15
CA THR A 88 -4.65 13.21 -6.71
C THR A 88 -4.62 13.81 -8.11
N THR A 89 -3.57 14.54 -8.42
CA THR A 89 -3.44 15.40 -9.61
C THR A 89 -2.47 14.83 -10.64
N TYR A 90 -2.44 13.51 -10.79
CA TYR A 90 -1.63 12.89 -11.84
C TYR A 90 -2.02 13.43 -13.21
N ASP A 91 -1.01 13.65 -14.05
CA ASP A 91 -1.21 14.13 -15.42
C ASP A 91 -1.50 12.97 -16.37
N LYS A 92 -0.95 11.80 -16.08
CA LYS A 92 -1.13 10.62 -16.92
C LYS A 92 -1.31 9.36 -16.08
N PHE A 93 -2.35 8.61 -16.40
CA PHE A 93 -2.59 7.26 -15.89
C PHE A 93 -2.31 6.26 -17.02
N ILE A 94 -1.17 5.59 -16.96
CA ILE A 94 -0.73 4.68 -18.02
C ILE A 94 -1.23 3.27 -17.80
N ARG A 95 -1.30 2.50 -18.87
CA ARG A 95 -1.68 1.09 -18.85
C ARG A 95 -0.71 0.30 -19.72
N THR A 96 -0.08 -0.73 -19.19
CA THR A 96 0.93 -1.50 -19.92
C THR A 96 0.34 -2.35 -21.05
N THR A 97 -0.97 -2.55 -21.09
CA THR A 97 -1.68 -3.16 -22.23
C THR A 97 -1.92 -2.21 -23.39
N ASP A 98 -1.53 -0.94 -23.28
CA ASP A 98 -1.56 0.00 -24.41
C ASP A 98 -0.71 -0.56 -25.57
N PRO A 99 -1.30 -0.72 -26.77
CA PRO A 99 -0.57 -1.27 -27.92
C PRO A 99 0.72 -0.49 -28.28
N MET A 100 0.75 0.82 -28.07
CA MET A 100 1.94 1.63 -28.26
C MET A 100 3.09 1.16 -27.34
N HIS A 101 2.78 0.95 -26.06
CA HIS A 101 3.75 0.48 -25.07
C HIS A 101 4.26 -0.93 -25.42
N GLU A 102 3.36 -1.85 -25.69
CA GLU A 102 3.72 -3.24 -26.05
C GLU A 102 4.65 -3.28 -27.25
N LYS A 103 4.37 -2.49 -28.28
CA LYS A 103 5.21 -2.40 -29.46
C LYS A 103 6.59 -1.80 -29.16
N LYS A 104 6.65 -0.76 -28.35
CA LYS A 104 7.93 -0.16 -27.92
C LYS A 104 8.76 -1.15 -27.09
N VAL A 105 8.13 -1.91 -26.21
CA VAL A 105 8.82 -2.96 -25.42
C VAL A 105 9.43 -4.01 -26.34
N GLN A 106 8.71 -4.47 -27.34
CA GLN A 106 9.24 -5.41 -28.33
C GLN A 106 10.46 -4.84 -29.08
N LYS A 107 10.41 -3.58 -29.47
CA LYS A 107 11.53 -2.90 -30.13
C LYS A 107 12.71 -2.68 -29.18
N ILE A 108 12.48 -2.37 -27.94
CA ILE A 108 13.52 -2.24 -26.90
C ILE A 108 14.23 -3.59 -26.71
N PHE A 109 13.48 -4.66 -26.58
CA PHE A 109 14.03 -6.01 -26.46
C PHE A 109 14.91 -6.38 -27.64
N LYS A 110 14.43 -6.12 -28.86
CA LYS A 110 15.20 -6.36 -30.08
C LYS A 110 16.47 -5.52 -30.15
N LYS A 111 16.38 -4.24 -29.80
CA LYS A 111 17.54 -3.33 -29.76
C LYS A 111 18.63 -3.85 -28.81
N LEU A 112 18.25 -4.26 -27.61
CA LEU A 112 19.17 -4.83 -26.63
C LEU A 112 19.76 -6.16 -27.12
N TYR A 113 18.98 -6.95 -27.81
CA TYR A 113 19.43 -8.20 -28.43
C TYR A 113 20.43 -7.92 -29.58
N ASP A 114 20.10 -7.03 -30.48
CA ASP A 114 20.95 -6.69 -31.64
C ASP A 114 22.30 -6.12 -31.22
N GLN A 115 22.36 -5.40 -30.11
CA GLN A 115 23.62 -4.86 -29.57
C GLN A 115 24.40 -5.83 -28.67
N GLY A 116 23.88 -7.04 -28.44
CA GLY A 116 24.54 -8.09 -27.68
C GLY A 116 24.35 -8.03 -26.16
N ASP A 117 23.54 -7.09 -25.64
CA ASP A 117 23.23 -7.02 -24.21
C ASP A 117 22.22 -8.09 -23.79
N ILE A 118 21.36 -8.53 -24.70
CA ILE A 118 20.51 -9.71 -24.54
C ILE A 118 21.04 -10.82 -25.46
N TYR A 119 21.10 -12.04 -24.93
CA TYR A 119 21.53 -13.21 -25.68
C TYR A 119 20.68 -14.43 -25.31
N LYS A 120 20.57 -15.38 -26.24
CA LYS A 120 19.89 -16.64 -26.04
C LYS A 120 20.81 -17.63 -25.34
N GLY A 121 20.33 -18.23 -24.28
CA GLY A 121 21.06 -19.21 -23.48
C GLY A 121 20.11 -20.25 -22.91
N ALA A 122 20.63 -21.06 -22.00
CA ALA A 122 19.87 -22.11 -21.33
C ALA A 122 19.78 -21.80 -19.84
N TYR A 123 18.57 -21.81 -19.30
CA TYR A 123 18.34 -21.78 -17.87
C TYR A 123 18.34 -23.21 -17.33
N LYS A 124 19.28 -23.47 -16.41
CA LYS A 124 19.36 -24.75 -15.68
C LYS A 124 18.83 -24.53 -14.27
N GLY A 125 17.89 -25.37 -13.86
CA GLY A 125 17.29 -25.29 -12.56
C GLY A 125 16.48 -26.50 -12.17
N LYS A 126 15.85 -26.41 -11.01
CA LYS A 126 14.92 -27.43 -10.52
C LYS A 126 13.51 -27.07 -11.02
N TYR A 127 12.94 -27.94 -11.83
CA TYR A 127 11.64 -27.71 -12.46
C TYR A 127 10.53 -28.50 -11.78
N CYS A 128 9.49 -27.81 -11.40
CA CYS A 128 8.24 -28.43 -10.96
C CYS A 128 7.30 -28.56 -12.15
N LYS A 129 7.11 -29.78 -12.61
CA LYS A 129 6.28 -30.09 -13.77
C LYS A 129 4.80 -29.69 -13.61
N PRO A 130 4.16 -29.98 -12.46
CA PRO A 130 2.77 -29.58 -12.25
C PRO A 130 2.54 -28.08 -12.16
N CYS A 131 3.50 -27.31 -11.60
CA CYS A 131 3.40 -25.86 -11.48
C CYS A 131 4.01 -25.12 -12.66
N GLU A 132 4.66 -25.83 -13.58
CA GLU A 132 5.38 -25.25 -14.72
C GLU A 132 6.34 -24.12 -14.31
N SER A 133 7.04 -24.31 -13.19
CA SER A 133 7.90 -23.28 -12.58
C SER A 133 9.30 -23.81 -12.30
N PHE A 134 10.28 -22.91 -12.49
CA PHE A 134 11.68 -23.15 -12.15
C PHE A 134 12.01 -22.59 -10.78
N TRP A 135 12.84 -23.33 -10.04
CA TRP A 135 13.32 -22.95 -8.72
C TRP A 135 14.82 -23.12 -8.65
N THR A 136 15.47 -22.27 -7.85
CA THR A 136 16.86 -22.50 -7.45
C THR A 136 16.89 -23.57 -6.35
N GLU A 137 18.02 -24.24 -6.20
CA GLU A 137 18.16 -25.27 -5.17
C GLU A 137 17.91 -24.75 -3.75
N SER A 138 18.31 -23.49 -3.48
CA SER A 138 18.07 -22.82 -2.20
C SER A 138 16.59 -22.47 -1.94
N GLN A 139 15.76 -22.41 -2.97
CA GLN A 139 14.33 -22.14 -2.85
C GLN A 139 13.50 -23.39 -2.57
N LEU A 140 14.05 -24.56 -2.85
CA LEU A 140 13.36 -25.83 -2.62
C LEU A 140 13.23 -26.12 -1.12
N LYS A 141 12.11 -26.74 -0.75
CA LYS A 141 11.88 -27.29 0.59
C LYS A 141 12.06 -28.81 0.51
N ASP A 142 13.18 -29.31 1.03
CA ASP A 142 13.53 -30.75 0.99
C ASP A 142 13.50 -31.35 -0.44
N GLY A 143 14.02 -30.61 -1.43
CA GLY A 143 14.01 -31.00 -2.83
C GLY A 143 12.67 -30.90 -3.53
N CYS A 144 11.67 -30.30 -2.87
CA CYS A 144 10.31 -30.17 -3.37
C CYS A 144 9.93 -28.72 -3.68
N CYS A 145 8.98 -28.55 -4.58
CA CYS A 145 8.41 -27.26 -4.96
C CYS A 145 7.83 -26.55 -3.74
N PRO A 146 8.18 -25.27 -3.48
CA PRO A 146 7.62 -24.50 -2.38
C PRO A 146 6.11 -24.29 -2.48
N ASP A 147 5.57 -24.29 -3.70
CA ASP A 147 4.15 -24.01 -3.94
C ASP A 147 3.26 -25.25 -3.79
N CYS A 148 3.65 -26.38 -4.40
CA CYS A 148 2.82 -27.58 -4.43
C CYS A 148 3.35 -28.77 -3.61
N GLY A 149 4.58 -28.68 -3.08
CA GLY A 149 5.20 -29.72 -2.28
C GLY A 149 5.64 -30.97 -3.04
N ARG A 150 5.55 -31.00 -4.39
CA ARG A 150 5.96 -32.14 -5.22
C ARG A 150 7.45 -32.10 -5.53
N PRO A 151 8.09 -33.26 -5.75
CA PRO A 151 9.49 -33.29 -6.13
C PRO A 151 9.75 -32.53 -7.41
N CYS A 152 10.84 -31.76 -7.43
CA CYS A 152 11.34 -31.08 -8.63
C CYS A 152 12.44 -31.91 -9.29
N VAL A 153 12.53 -31.82 -10.62
CA VAL A 153 13.53 -32.48 -11.42
C VAL A 153 14.51 -31.48 -12.01
N ASP A 154 15.73 -31.93 -12.30
CA ASP A 154 16.67 -31.12 -13.06
C ASP A 154 16.12 -30.91 -14.48
N ALA A 155 16.10 -29.66 -14.90
CA ALA A 155 15.65 -29.30 -16.24
C ALA A 155 16.46 -28.13 -16.77
N GLU A 156 16.50 -28.05 -18.09
CA GLU A 156 17.13 -26.98 -18.84
C GLU A 156 16.11 -26.41 -19.81
N GLU A 157 15.96 -25.09 -19.79
CA GLU A 157 15.04 -24.41 -20.68
C GLU A 157 15.74 -23.28 -21.39
N GLU A 158 15.50 -23.15 -22.67
CA GLU A 158 16.01 -22.07 -23.49
C GLU A 158 15.32 -20.75 -23.10
N ALA A 159 16.10 -19.71 -22.88
CA ALA A 159 15.61 -18.39 -22.51
C ALA A 159 16.57 -17.30 -22.99
N TYR A 160 16.11 -16.07 -22.90
CA TYR A 160 16.93 -14.89 -23.15
C TYR A 160 17.45 -14.30 -21.84
N PHE A 161 18.72 -13.87 -21.85
CA PHE A 161 19.41 -13.31 -20.69
C PHE A 161 19.96 -11.93 -21.01
N PHE A 162 19.89 -11.04 -20.01
CA PHE A 162 20.51 -9.74 -20.07
C PHE A 162 21.85 -9.75 -19.31
N ARG A 163 22.90 -9.16 -19.91
CA ARG A 163 24.25 -9.10 -19.34
C ARG A 163 24.38 -8.06 -18.23
N MET A 164 23.81 -8.33 -17.06
CA MET A 164 23.83 -7.43 -15.92
C MET A 164 25.24 -7.11 -15.46
N SER A 165 26.13 -8.10 -15.43
CA SER A 165 27.52 -7.95 -14.97
C SER A 165 28.32 -6.93 -15.76
N LYS A 166 28.04 -6.75 -17.03
CA LYS A 166 28.68 -5.76 -17.89
C LYS A 166 28.57 -4.33 -17.36
N TYR A 167 27.48 -4.02 -16.63
CA TYR A 167 27.16 -2.69 -16.15
C TYR A 167 27.33 -2.50 -14.65
N ALA A 168 27.70 -3.54 -13.91
CA ALA A 168 27.75 -3.53 -12.44
C ALA A 168 28.72 -2.47 -11.89
N ASP A 169 29.93 -2.38 -12.43
CA ASP A 169 30.94 -1.41 -11.97
C ASP A 169 30.52 0.03 -12.27
N ARG A 170 29.90 0.24 -13.42
CA ARG A 170 29.40 1.54 -13.82
C ARG A 170 28.24 2.02 -12.94
N LEU A 171 27.35 1.10 -12.55
CA LEU A 171 26.29 1.39 -11.60
C LEU A 171 26.85 1.71 -10.20
N MET A 172 27.79 0.91 -9.71
CA MET A 172 28.45 1.15 -8.41
C MET A 172 29.09 2.54 -8.37
N LYS A 173 29.81 2.92 -9.42
CA LYS A 173 30.42 4.26 -9.54
C LYS A 173 29.36 5.35 -9.51
N HIS A 174 28.26 5.16 -10.22
CA HIS A 174 27.15 6.12 -10.22
C HIS A 174 26.56 6.32 -8.82
N ILE A 175 26.34 5.24 -8.10
CA ILE A 175 25.80 5.28 -6.72
C ILE A 175 26.77 6.01 -5.78
N GLU A 176 28.08 5.78 -5.91
CA GLU A 176 29.11 6.45 -5.11
C GLU A 176 29.20 7.96 -5.41
N GLU A 177 29.10 8.33 -6.68
CA GLU A 177 29.16 9.73 -7.13
C GLU A 177 27.86 10.49 -6.87
N HIS A 178 26.74 9.78 -6.69
CA HIS A 178 25.40 10.34 -6.49
C HIS A 178 24.75 9.79 -5.22
N PRO A 179 25.16 10.27 -4.02
CA PRO A 179 24.60 9.78 -2.76
C PRO A 179 23.10 10.02 -2.61
N GLU A 180 22.55 10.98 -3.37
CA GLU A 180 21.10 11.27 -3.43
C GLU A 180 20.29 10.27 -4.25
N PHE A 181 20.93 9.44 -5.07
CA PHE A 181 20.27 8.60 -6.07
C PHE A 181 19.32 7.59 -5.44
N ILE A 182 19.74 6.91 -4.37
CA ILE A 182 18.92 5.92 -3.65
C ILE A 182 18.57 6.46 -2.27
N GLN A 183 17.28 6.60 -2.00
CA GLN A 183 16.78 7.04 -0.70
C GLN A 183 15.70 6.07 -0.17
N PRO A 184 15.61 5.86 1.13
CA PRO A 184 16.52 6.28 2.21
C PRO A 184 17.91 5.61 2.10
N GLU A 185 18.89 6.16 2.82
CA GLU A 185 20.28 5.64 2.79
C GLU A 185 20.39 4.18 3.22
N SER A 186 19.55 3.72 4.14
CA SER A 186 19.48 2.31 4.54
C SER A 186 19.17 1.38 3.34
N ARG A 187 18.35 1.83 2.40
CA ARG A 187 18.06 1.08 1.16
C ARG A 187 19.26 1.06 0.22
N LYS A 188 19.98 2.17 0.11
CA LYS A 188 21.25 2.23 -0.64
C LYS A 188 22.24 1.20 -0.10
N ASN A 189 22.45 1.17 1.22
CA ASN A 189 23.36 0.24 1.85
C ASN A 189 22.96 -1.22 1.63
N GLU A 190 21.68 -1.54 1.72
CA GLU A 190 21.13 -2.85 1.41
C GLU A 190 21.44 -3.29 -0.04
N MET A 191 21.19 -2.40 -1.02
CA MET A 191 21.43 -2.71 -2.42
C MET A 191 22.93 -2.93 -2.72
N VAL A 192 23.77 -2.07 -2.19
CA VAL A 192 25.23 -2.19 -2.35
C VAL A 192 25.77 -3.46 -1.72
N ASN A 193 25.41 -3.72 -0.46
CA ASN A 193 25.97 -4.83 0.30
C ASN A 193 25.43 -6.19 -0.13
N ASN A 194 24.15 -6.29 -0.43
CA ASN A 194 23.48 -7.56 -0.71
C ASN A 194 23.53 -7.98 -2.18
N PHE A 195 23.65 -7.03 -3.11
CA PHE A 195 23.54 -7.31 -4.54
C PHE A 195 24.76 -6.88 -5.35
N LEU A 196 25.30 -5.68 -5.14
CA LEU A 196 26.37 -5.16 -5.97
C LEU A 196 27.76 -5.68 -5.55
N LYS A 197 28.08 -5.69 -4.26
CA LYS A 197 29.35 -6.22 -3.77
C LYS A 197 29.55 -7.71 -4.04
N PRO A 198 28.54 -8.58 -3.88
CA PRO A 198 28.68 -9.99 -4.26
C PRO A 198 28.84 -10.22 -5.77
N GLY A 199 28.51 -9.24 -6.59
CA GLY A 199 28.51 -9.33 -8.04
C GLY A 199 27.12 -9.65 -8.60
N LEU A 200 26.83 -9.07 -9.77
CA LEU A 200 25.56 -9.30 -10.47
C LEU A 200 25.69 -10.47 -11.44
N GLN A 201 24.67 -11.32 -11.44
CA GLN A 201 24.53 -12.38 -12.43
C GLN A 201 23.64 -11.91 -13.57
N ASP A 202 23.77 -12.54 -14.74
CA ASP A 202 22.91 -12.25 -15.88
C ASP A 202 21.46 -12.56 -15.54
N LEU A 203 20.56 -11.69 -15.98
CA LEU A 203 19.14 -11.74 -15.67
C LEU A 203 18.38 -12.44 -16.78
N CYS A 204 17.59 -13.46 -16.44
CA CYS A 204 16.65 -14.05 -17.37
C CYS A 204 15.53 -13.04 -17.70
N VAL A 205 15.41 -12.65 -18.97
CA VAL A 205 14.49 -11.60 -19.43
C VAL A 205 13.38 -12.11 -20.35
N SER A 206 13.24 -13.40 -20.48
CA SER A 206 12.12 -14.03 -21.16
C SER A 206 11.60 -15.23 -20.38
N VAL A 207 10.34 -15.55 -20.61
CA VAL A 207 9.69 -16.77 -20.10
C VAL A 207 8.99 -17.47 -21.27
N PRO A 208 8.68 -18.76 -21.18
CA PRO A 208 7.87 -19.43 -22.19
C PRO A 208 6.54 -18.73 -22.39
N ARG A 209 5.99 -18.83 -23.60
CA ARG A 209 4.75 -18.14 -23.96
C ARG A 209 3.61 -18.48 -23.02
N SER A 210 3.05 -17.44 -22.40
CA SER A 210 1.81 -17.48 -21.66
C SER A 210 0.84 -16.43 -22.22
N ALA A 211 -0.47 -16.64 -22.06
CA ALA A 211 -1.46 -15.64 -22.45
C ALA A 211 -1.29 -14.35 -21.61
N GLY A 212 -1.59 -13.20 -22.21
CA GLY A 212 -1.56 -11.90 -21.53
C GLY A 212 -0.18 -11.28 -21.31
N ALA A 213 0.87 -11.81 -21.92
CA ALA A 213 2.21 -11.25 -21.90
C ALA A 213 2.63 -10.74 -23.29
N ILE A 214 3.66 -9.90 -23.34
CA ILE A 214 4.18 -9.31 -24.58
C ILE A 214 5.08 -10.33 -25.27
N PRO A 215 4.76 -10.82 -26.50
CA PRO A 215 5.63 -11.75 -27.20
C PRO A 215 6.96 -11.10 -27.61
N VAL A 216 8.04 -11.87 -27.59
CA VAL A 216 9.29 -11.49 -28.25
C VAL A 216 9.03 -11.53 -29.76
N ASP A 217 9.15 -10.38 -30.42
CA ASP A 217 8.69 -10.20 -31.80
C ASP A 217 9.34 -11.17 -32.79
N PHE A 218 10.65 -11.37 -32.69
CA PHE A 218 11.42 -12.27 -33.57
C PHE A 218 11.49 -13.72 -33.09
N ASP A 219 10.91 -14.03 -31.91
CA ASP A 219 10.85 -15.39 -31.34
C ASP A 219 9.58 -15.56 -30.50
N PRO A 220 8.41 -15.70 -31.15
CA PRO A 220 7.11 -15.67 -30.47
C PRO A 220 6.82 -16.85 -29.56
N GLY A 221 7.72 -17.82 -29.46
CA GLY A 221 7.69 -18.87 -28.43
C GLY A 221 8.06 -18.37 -27.03
N HIS A 222 8.62 -17.19 -26.94
CA HIS A 222 9.00 -16.50 -25.70
C HIS A 222 8.20 -15.22 -25.51
N VAL A 223 7.98 -14.85 -24.26
CA VAL A 223 7.39 -13.56 -23.89
C VAL A 223 8.37 -12.76 -23.03
N VAL A 224 8.27 -11.44 -23.11
CA VAL A 224 9.13 -10.53 -22.38
C VAL A 224 8.89 -10.66 -20.89
N TYR A 225 9.97 -10.69 -20.12
CA TYR A 225 9.94 -10.68 -18.66
C TYR A 225 9.22 -9.46 -18.11
N VAL A 226 8.38 -9.69 -17.10
CA VAL A 226 7.47 -8.68 -16.57
C VAL A 226 8.16 -7.39 -16.11
N TRP A 227 9.37 -7.46 -15.56
CA TRP A 227 10.06 -6.26 -15.09
C TRP A 227 10.70 -5.44 -16.22
N LEU A 228 11.08 -6.05 -17.33
CA LEU A 228 11.51 -5.28 -18.50
C LEU A 228 10.31 -4.54 -19.12
N ASP A 229 9.16 -5.17 -19.17
CA ASP A 229 7.90 -4.55 -19.55
C ASP A 229 7.51 -3.42 -18.58
N ALA A 230 7.41 -3.74 -17.29
CA ALA A 230 6.95 -2.78 -16.28
C ALA A 230 7.87 -1.56 -16.15
N LEU A 231 9.19 -1.75 -16.05
CA LEU A 231 10.13 -0.65 -15.83
C LEU A 231 10.19 0.33 -17.00
N THR A 232 10.07 -0.16 -18.22
CA THR A 232 10.15 0.71 -19.41
C THR A 232 8.95 1.66 -19.54
N ASN A 233 7.87 1.47 -18.78
CA ASN A 233 6.73 2.40 -18.78
C ASN A 233 7.16 3.85 -18.52
N TYR A 234 8.15 4.04 -17.65
CA TYR A 234 8.61 5.37 -17.26
C TYR A 234 9.12 6.21 -18.42
N ILE A 235 9.60 5.56 -19.47
CA ILE A 235 10.07 6.26 -20.68
C ILE A 235 9.13 6.12 -21.87
N THR A 236 8.48 4.98 -22.07
CA THR A 236 7.61 4.75 -23.24
C THR A 236 6.44 5.73 -23.27
N PHE A 237 5.82 5.99 -22.13
CA PHE A 237 4.73 6.95 -22.02
C PHE A 237 5.20 8.41 -21.87
N CYS A 238 6.47 8.61 -21.61
CA CYS A 238 7.09 9.94 -21.61
C CYS A 238 7.46 10.43 -23.03
N GLY A 239 7.45 9.51 -24.01
CA GLY A 239 7.76 9.85 -25.40
C GLY A 239 9.07 9.30 -25.93
N TYR A 240 9.67 8.34 -25.22
CA TYR A 240 10.84 7.61 -25.70
C TYR A 240 10.52 6.83 -26.97
N ASP A 241 11.43 6.91 -27.94
CA ASP A 241 11.38 6.11 -29.15
C ASP A 241 12.65 5.24 -29.27
N PRO A 242 12.51 3.89 -29.38
CA PRO A 242 13.66 3.00 -29.54
C PRO A 242 14.54 3.31 -30.77
N ASP A 243 13.98 3.92 -31.80
CA ASP A 243 14.70 4.31 -33.02
C ASP A 243 15.40 5.67 -32.87
N GLY A 244 15.30 6.33 -31.73
CA GLY A 244 15.96 7.60 -31.42
C GLY A 244 15.16 8.85 -31.77
N ASN A 245 13.97 8.72 -32.33
CA ASN A 245 13.09 9.84 -32.69
C ASN A 245 12.18 10.20 -31.51
N HIS A 246 12.79 10.56 -30.37
CA HIS A 246 12.05 10.94 -29.18
C HIS A 246 11.19 12.16 -29.42
N ASP A 247 9.99 12.18 -28.79
CA ASP A 247 9.15 13.36 -28.87
C ASP A 247 9.64 14.48 -27.92
N GLU A 248 9.07 15.68 -28.08
CA GLU A 248 9.47 16.85 -27.31
C GLU A 248 9.18 16.69 -25.81
N HIS A 249 8.17 15.92 -25.45
CA HIS A 249 7.83 15.66 -24.06
C HIS A 249 8.95 14.88 -23.36
N TYR A 250 9.49 13.84 -23.99
CA TYR A 250 10.63 13.08 -23.48
C TYR A 250 11.87 13.95 -23.32
N LYS A 251 12.18 14.74 -24.33
CA LYS A 251 13.34 15.65 -24.31
C LYS A 251 13.24 16.68 -23.19
N LYS A 252 12.02 17.12 -22.86
CA LYS A 252 11.77 18.09 -21.81
C LYS A 252 11.83 17.48 -20.41
N PHE A 253 11.20 16.33 -20.17
CA PHE A 253 10.98 15.77 -18.84
C PHE A 253 11.93 14.67 -18.42
N TRP A 254 12.45 13.87 -19.35
CA TRP A 254 13.43 12.86 -18.98
C TRP A 254 14.83 13.45 -18.79
N PRO A 255 15.66 13.07 -17.77
CA PRO A 255 15.38 12.01 -16.79
C PRO A 255 14.37 12.42 -15.72
N ALA A 256 13.68 11.43 -15.17
CA ALA A 256 12.79 11.65 -14.04
C ALA A 256 13.55 12.24 -12.86
N ASP A 257 12.92 13.21 -12.18
CA ASP A 257 13.48 13.79 -10.96
C ASP A 257 13.34 12.81 -9.77
N VAL A 258 12.21 12.10 -9.70
CA VAL A 258 11.97 11.09 -8.68
C VAL A 258 11.11 9.95 -9.22
N HIS A 259 11.56 8.72 -8.99
CA HIS A 259 10.73 7.52 -8.99
C HIS A 259 10.36 7.18 -7.56
N LEU A 260 9.09 7.37 -7.21
CA LEU A 260 8.56 7.07 -5.90
C LEU A 260 7.94 5.69 -5.90
N ILE A 261 8.55 4.77 -5.17
CA ILE A 261 8.16 3.35 -5.17
C ILE A 261 8.20 2.79 -3.75
N GLY A 262 7.53 1.66 -3.53
CA GLY A 262 7.64 0.94 -2.26
C GLY A 262 9.03 0.31 -2.07
N LYS A 263 9.48 0.22 -0.84
CA LYS A 263 10.80 -0.38 -0.51
C LYS A 263 10.94 -1.83 -0.97
N ASP A 264 9.84 -2.53 -1.16
CA ASP A 264 9.80 -3.94 -1.60
C ASP A 264 10.23 -4.13 -3.05
N ILE A 265 10.19 -3.08 -3.87
CA ILE A 265 10.61 -3.11 -5.27
C ILE A 265 11.81 -2.20 -5.56
N ILE A 266 12.54 -1.83 -4.52
CA ILE A 266 13.72 -0.96 -4.63
C ILE A 266 14.82 -1.56 -5.51
N ARG A 267 15.03 -2.86 -5.43
CA ARG A 267 16.02 -3.59 -6.22
C ARG A 267 15.80 -3.43 -7.73
N PHE A 268 14.55 -3.53 -8.18
CA PHE A 268 14.21 -3.42 -9.60
C PHE A 268 14.44 -2.00 -10.13
N HIS A 269 14.20 -1.00 -9.31
CA HIS A 269 14.33 0.42 -9.69
C HIS A 269 15.73 1.00 -9.52
N THR A 270 16.57 0.39 -8.70
CA THR A 270 17.93 0.89 -8.41
C THR A 270 19.04 0.04 -9.00
N ILE A 271 18.75 -1.17 -9.42
CA ILE A 271 19.69 -2.08 -10.08
C ILE A 271 19.26 -2.37 -11.52
N TYR A 272 18.11 -2.99 -11.73
CA TYR A 272 17.67 -3.38 -13.07
C TYR A 272 17.39 -2.18 -13.97
N TRP A 273 16.60 -1.25 -13.49
CA TRP A 273 16.20 -0.10 -14.27
C TRP A 273 17.36 0.79 -14.73
N PRO A 274 18.27 1.21 -13.85
CA PRO A 274 19.46 1.97 -14.27
C PRO A 274 20.31 1.22 -15.29
N ILE A 275 20.48 -0.09 -15.12
CA ILE A 275 21.27 -0.91 -16.05
C ILE A 275 20.59 -0.99 -17.42
N PHE A 276 19.28 -1.17 -17.49
CA PHE A 276 18.55 -1.13 -18.76
C PHE A 276 18.71 0.23 -19.47
N LEU A 277 18.66 1.32 -18.71
CA LEU A 277 18.87 2.66 -19.24
C LEU A 277 20.30 2.87 -19.75
N MET A 278 21.30 2.37 -19.02
CA MET A 278 22.71 2.40 -19.46
C MET A 278 22.86 1.65 -20.79
N ALA A 279 22.25 0.48 -20.92
CA ALA A 279 22.30 -0.30 -22.15
C ALA A 279 21.58 0.41 -23.31
N LEU A 280 20.51 1.14 -23.03
CA LEU A 280 19.81 1.96 -24.02
C LEU A 280 20.53 3.27 -24.36
N GLY A 281 21.57 3.64 -23.60
CA GLY A 281 22.28 4.91 -23.77
C GLY A 281 21.50 6.12 -23.29
N GLU A 282 20.54 5.92 -22.36
CA GLU A 282 19.68 6.98 -21.86
C GLU A 282 20.11 7.46 -20.46
N PRO A 283 19.82 8.73 -20.12
CA PRO A 283 20.11 9.24 -18.77
C PRO A 283 19.36 8.47 -17.69
N LEU A 284 19.99 8.40 -16.50
CA LEU A 284 19.39 7.75 -15.32
C LEU A 284 18.45 8.72 -14.59
N PRO A 285 17.43 8.20 -13.89
CA PRO A 285 16.62 8.99 -12.96
C PRO A 285 17.54 9.68 -11.95
N LYS A 286 17.18 10.90 -11.54
CA LYS A 286 17.98 11.65 -10.56
C LYS A 286 17.88 11.01 -9.18
N GLN A 287 16.71 10.49 -8.83
CA GLN A 287 16.45 9.91 -7.53
C GLN A 287 15.40 8.79 -7.59
N VAL A 288 15.65 7.73 -6.82
CA VAL A 288 14.67 6.69 -6.50
C VAL A 288 14.43 6.72 -5.00
N PHE A 289 13.18 6.96 -4.60
CA PHE A 289 12.77 6.92 -3.22
C PHE A 289 11.93 5.69 -2.93
N GLY A 290 12.50 4.75 -2.16
CA GLY A 290 11.80 3.56 -1.68
C GLY A 290 11.12 3.87 -0.35
N HIS A 291 9.84 4.26 -0.40
CA HIS A 291 9.10 4.59 0.81
C HIS A 291 8.82 3.36 1.68
N PRO A 292 8.71 3.53 3.02
CA PRO A 292 8.35 2.46 3.91
C PRO A 292 6.89 2.01 3.75
N TRP A 293 6.51 1.00 4.51
CA TRP A 293 5.18 0.42 4.50
C TRP A 293 4.27 1.01 5.56
N LEU A 294 2.98 1.04 5.25
CA LEU A 294 1.92 1.29 6.20
C LEU A 294 1.40 -0.06 6.72
N LEU A 295 1.61 -0.30 8.02
CA LEU A 295 1.27 -1.56 8.67
C LEU A 295 -0.05 -1.46 9.43
N VAL A 296 -0.77 -2.57 9.51
CA VAL A 296 -1.94 -2.72 10.39
C VAL A 296 -1.56 -3.68 11.52
N GLY A 297 -1.55 -3.20 12.75
CA GLY A 297 -0.99 -3.95 13.88
C GLY A 297 0.53 -4.16 13.68
N ASP A 298 1.02 -5.37 13.86
CA ASP A 298 2.45 -5.71 13.78
C ASP A 298 2.88 -6.19 12.39
N GLY A 299 1.98 -6.20 11.40
CA GLY A 299 2.23 -6.85 10.13
C GLY A 299 1.77 -6.09 8.89
N LYS A 300 2.34 -6.52 7.75
CA LYS A 300 1.93 -6.05 6.44
C LYS A 300 0.48 -6.47 6.14
N MET A 301 -0.28 -5.57 5.50
CA MET A 301 -1.61 -5.89 5.03
C MET A 301 -1.59 -7.00 3.97
N SER A 302 -2.40 -8.03 4.17
CA SER A 302 -2.66 -9.06 3.17
C SER A 302 -4.09 -9.58 3.26
N LYS A 303 -4.66 -9.96 2.13
CA LYS A 303 -6.03 -10.52 2.07
C LYS A 303 -6.16 -11.80 2.89
N SER A 304 -5.13 -12.63 2.89
CA SER A 304 -5.12 -13.89 3.64
C SER A 304 -5.17 -13.70 5.16
N LEU A 305 -4.68 -12.57 5.67
CA LEU A 305 -4.73 -12.23 7.10
C LEU A 305 -6.02 -11.50 7.50
N GLY A 306 -6.85 -11.08 6.53
CA GLY A 306 -8.09 -10.37 6.79
C GLY A 306 -7.92 -8.98 7.43
N ASN A 307 -6.73 -8.38 7.33
CA ASN A 307 -6.38 -7.08 7.92
C ASN A 307 -6.31 -5.94 6.90
N VAL A 308 -6.89 -6.12 5.73
CA VAL A 308 -6.83 -5.12 4.64
C VAL A 308 -7.82 -3.99 4.91
N ILE A 309 -7.33 -2.75 4.80
CA ILE A 309 -8.12 -1.52 4.89
C ILE A 309 -8.03 -0.80 3.55
N TYR A 310 -9.17 -0.37 3.02
CA TYR A 310 -9.27 0.31 1.74
C TYR A 310 -9.52 1.81 1.91
N ALA A 311 -8.94 2.60 1.00
CA ALA A 311 -9.04 4.06 1.04
C ALA A 311 -10.48 4.57 0.91
N ASP A 312 -11.31 3.95 0.09
CA ASP A 312 -12.71 4.34 -0.08
C ASP A 312 -13.53 4.21 1.20
N ASP A 313 -13.28 3.18 2.00
CA ASP A 313 -13.89 3.03 3.32
C ASP A 313 -13.43 4.12 4.28
N LEU A 314 -12.14 4.42 4.30
CA LEU A 314 -11.58 5.48 5.15
C LEU A 314 -12.12 6.87 4.77
N VAL A 315 -12.23 7.16 3.47
CA VAL A 315 -12.76 8.43 2.98
C VAL A 315 -14.25 8.58 3.34
N ARG A 316 -15.01 7.51 3.24
CA ARG A 316 -16.42 7.49 3.65
C ARG A 316 -16.56 7.76 5.15
N LEU A 317 -15.69 7.21 5.97
CA LEU A 317 -15.72 7.36 7.43
C LEU A 317 -15.19 8.70 7.93
N PHE A 318 -14.15 9.24 7.30
CA PHE A 318 -13.37 10.36 7.85
C PHE A 318 -13.20 11.57 6.90
N GLY A 319 -13.53 11.41 5.62
CA GLY A 319 -13.28 12.43 4.60
C GLY A 319 -11.87 12.37 4.01
N VAL A 320 -11.72 12.92 2.80
CA VAL A 320 -10.48 12.84 2.01
C VAL A 320 -9.29 13.48 2.73
N ASP A 321 -9.44 14.71 3.19
CA ASP A 321 -8.30 15.44 3.77
C ASP A 321 -7.82 14.85 5.09
N ALA A 322 -8.72 14.30 5.90
CA ALA A 322 -8.32 13.58 7.11
C ALA A 322 -7.51 12.33 6.80
N VAL A 323 -7.88 11.58 5.77
CA VAL A 323 -7.13 10.39 5.33
C VAL A 323 -5.79 10.80 4.73
N ARG A 324 -5.75 11.85 3.90
CA ARG A 324 -4.49 12.40 3.37
C ARG A 324 -3.55 12.80 4.50
N TYR A 325 -4.06 13.55 5.47
CA TYR A 325 -3.27 13.96 6.64
C TYR A 325 -2.67 12.76 7.37
N TYR A 326 -3.50 11.75 7.66
CA TYR A 326 -3.03 10.59 8.41
C TYR A 326 -1.90 9.86 7.69
N VAL A 327 -2.08 9.51 6.43
CA VAL A 327 -1.08 8.75 5.69
C VAL A 327 0.18 9.55 5.37
N LEU A 328 0.08 10.87 5.22
CA LEU A 328 1.24 11.73 5.00
C LEU A 328 2.01 12.02 6.29
N HIS A 329 1.30 12.25 7.40
CA HIS A 329 1.90 12.63 8.68
C HIS A 329 2.48 11.44 9.45
N GLU A 330 1.76 10.30 9.48
CA GLU A 330 2.13 9.13 10.27
C GLU A 330 3.18 8.23 9.60
N MET A 331 3.58 8.54 8.37
CA MET A 331 4.63 7.80 7.67
C MET A 331 5.97 8.52 7.80
N PRO A 332 6.90 8.00 8.63
CA PRO A 332 8.27 8.52 8.68
C PRO A 332 8.98 8.35 7.34
N PHE A 333 10.06 9.10 7.12
CA PHE A 333 10.82 9.02 5.87
C PHE A 333 11.41 7.62 5.60
N ALA A 334 11.94 6.95 6.62
CA ALA A 334 12.68 5.71 6.47
C ALA A 334 12.08 4.49 7.18
N ASN A 335 11.17 4.71 8.13
CA ASN A 335 10.61 3.66 8.97
C ASN A 335 9.14 3.40 8.65
N ASP A 336 8.68 2.18 8.87
CA ASP A 336 7.28 1.82 8.66
C ASP A 336 6.36 2.60 9.62
N GLY A 337 5.18 2.95 9.13
CA GLY A 337 4.12 3.57 9.90
C GLY A 337 3.04 2.56 10.27
N VAL A 338 2.21 2.93 11.25
CA VAL A 338 1.11 2.08 11.73
C VAL A 338 -0.23 2.78 11.50
N LEU A 339 -1.21 2.02 11.03
CA LEU A 339 -2.57 2.46 10.83
C LEU A 339 -3.53 1.64 11.69
N SER A 340 -4.39 2.32 12.43
CA SER A 340 -5.56 1.76 13.06
C SER A 340 -6.69 2.79 13.06
N TYR A 341 -7.92 2.35 13.13
CA TYR A 341 -9.06 3.27 13.21
C TYR A 341 -8.98 4.17 14.44
N GLU A 342 -8.51 3.64 15.55
CA GLU A 342 -8.32 4.40 16.80
C GLU A 342 -7.29 5.51 16.63
N LEU A 343 -6.12 5.22 16.04
CA LEU A 343 -5.08 6.21 15.78
C LEU A 343 -5.55 7.30 14.82
N ILE A 344 -6.31 6.94 13.79
CA ILE A 344 -6.90 7.92 12.86
C ILE A 344 -7.81 8.88 13.63
N CYS A 345 -8.70 8.35 14.47
CA CYS A 345 -9.60 9.16 15.29
C CYS A 345 -8.82 10.09 16.25
N GLU A 346 -7.79 9.58 16.90
CA GLU A 346 -6.93 10.37 17.79
C GLU A 346 -6.23 11.52 17.06
N ARG A 347 -5.68 11.26 15.87
CA ARG A 347 -5.01 12.28 15.07
C ARG A 347 -5.97 13.33 14.55
N ILE A 348 -7.15 12.95 14.13
CA ILE A 348 -8.19 13.89 13.72
C ILE A 348 -8.55 14.80 14.89
N ASN A 349 -8.79 14.25 16.07
CA ASN A 349 -9.13 15.04 17.25
C ASN A 349 -8.01 15.97 17.72
N SER A 350 -6.79 15.43 17.87
CA SER A 350 -5.67 16.19 18.43
C SER A 350 -5.14 17.25 17.47
N ASP A 351 -4.93 16.89 16.20
CA ASP A 351 -4.24 17.75 15.24
C ASP A 351 -5.21 18.56 14.38
N LEU A 352 -6.18 17.92 13.77
CA LEU A 352 -7.06 18.56 12.80
C LEU A 352 -8.22 19.32 13.47
N ALA A 353 -8.89 18.74 14.45
CA ALA A 353 -9.96 19.41 15.16
C ALA A 353 -9.43 20.43 16.20
N ASN A 354 -8.49 20.00 17.05
CA ASN A 354 -8.02 20.87 18.15
C ASN A 354 -6.99 21.92 17.69
N VAL A 355 -5.88 21.50 17.09
CA VAL A 355 -4.81 22.44 16.73
C VAL A 355 -5.24 23.34 15.57
N LEU A 356 -5.68 22.76 14.45
CA LEU A 356 -6.02 23.51 13.25
C LEU A 356 -7.44 24.09 13.31
N GLY A 357 -8.44 23.23 13.49
CA GLY A 357 -9.85 23.62 13.40
C GLY A 357 -10.25 24.64 14.44
N ASN A 358 -9.90 24.44 15.70
CA ASN A 358 -10.21 25.38 16.78
C ASN A 358 -9.53 26.73 16.60
N LEU A 359 -8.27 26.75 16.14
CA LEU A 359 -7.56 27.99 15.87
C LEU A 359 -8.30 28.86 14.85
N VAL A 360 -8.63 28.27 13.71
CA VAL A 360 -9.34 28.98 12.63
C VAL A 360 -10.72 29.44 13.10
N ASN A 361 -11.49 28.53 13.70
CA ASN A 361 -12.83 28.86 14.17
C ASN A 361 -12.85 29.96 15.23
N ARG A 362 -11.99 29.89 16.24
CA ARG A 362 -11.87 30.91 17.30
C ARG A 362 -11.45 32.27 16.73
N THR A 363 -10.49 32.29 15.82
CA THR A 363 -9.98 33.53 15.25
C THR A 363 -11.04 34.23 14.41
N ILE A 364 -11.75 33.50 13.55
CA ILE A 364 -12.86 34.04 12.77
C ILE A 364 -14.00 34.50 13.69
N ALA A 365 -14.37 33.71 14.68
CA ALA A 365 -15.43 34.06 15.63
C ALA A 365 -15.09 35.33 16.43
N MET A 366 -13.85 35.48 16.89
CA MET A 366 -13.39 36.69 17.59
C MET A 366 -13.38 37.91 16.66
N THR A 367 -12.97 37.75 15.42
CA THR A 367 -13.00 38.82 14.42
C THR A 367 -14.44 39.29 14.17
N LYS A 368 -15.38 38.37 14.06
CA LYS A 368 -16.81 38.70 13.92
C LYS A 368 -17.37 39.37 15.16
N LYS A 369 -17.05 38.85 16.33
CA LYS A 369 -17.57 39.36 17.60
C LYS A 369 -17.04 40.76 17.95
N TYR A 370 -15.75 41.01 17.75
CA TYR A 370 -15.08 42.21 18.22
C TYR A 370 -14.91 43.29 17.14
N PHE A 371 -14.90 42.93 15.88
CA PHE A 371 -14.69 43.82 14.74
C PHE A 371 -15.74 43.69 13.64
N GLY A 372 -16.90 43.11 13.94
CA GLY A 372 -17.98 42.97 12.96
C GLY A 372 -17.62 42.15 11.73
N GLY A 373 -16.66 41.25 11.81
CA GLY A 373 -16.18 40.45 10.70
C GLY A 373 -15.24 41.18 9.75
N ILE A 374 -14.77 42.35 10.09
CA ILE A 374 -13.83 43.15 9.29
C ILE A 374 -12.40 42.93 9.79
N VAL A 375 -11.48 42.70 8.91
CA VAL A 375 -10.05 42.52 9.23
C VAL A 375 -9.53 43.83 9.86
N PRO A 376 -9.08 43.82 11.14
CA PRO A 376 -8.54 45.00 11.79
C PRO A 376 -7.14 45.34 11.28
N ALA A 377 -6.74 46.61 11.42
CA ALA A 377 -5.39 47.05 11.10
C ALA A 377 -4.43 46.76 12.28
N PRO A 378 -3.19 46.33 12.02
CA PRO A 378 -2.20 46.03 13.05
C PRO A 378 -1.44 47.29 13.52
N THR A 379 -2.12 48.20 14.25
CA THR A 379 -1.59 49.52 14.61
C THR A 379 -0.91 49.58 15.97
N ALA A 380 -0.98 48.53 16.79
CA ALA A 380 -0.40 48.50 18.15
C ALA A 380 0.51 47.28 18.34
N PRO A 381 1.65 47.20 17.64
CA PRO A 381 2.58 46.06 17.75
C PRO A 381 3.27 46.04 19.12
N GLU A 382 3.57 44.83 19.59
CA GLU A 382 4.36 44.59 20.80
C GLU A 382 5.45 43.53 20.51
N ALA A 383 6.48 43.48 21.37
CA ALA A 383 7.61 42.57 21.21
C ALA A 383 7.20 41.10 21.14
N LEU A 384 6.12 40.72 21.83
CA LEU A 384 5.58 39.36 21.79
C LEU A 384 5.16 38.91 20.36
N ASP A 385 4.77 39.84 19.52
CA ASP A 385 4.35 39.58 18.15
C ASP A 385 5.51 39.07 17.28
N ASP A 386 6.75 39.46 17.62
CA ASP A 386 7.95 39.15 16.84
C ASP A 386 8.24 37.65 16.79
N GLU A 387 7.96 36.90 17.86
CA GLU A 387 8.11 35.44 17.88
C GLU A 387 7.15 34.75 16.89
N LEU A 388 5.88 35.13 16.89
CA LEU A 388 4.89 34.61 15.96
C LEU A 388 5.28 34.92 14.50
N LYS A 389 5.64 36.18 14.23
CA LYS A 389 6.05 36.62 12.90
C LYS A 389 7.30 35.90 12.41
N ALA A 390 8.26 35.67 13.31
CA ALA A 390 9.49 34.93 12.96
C ALA A 390 9.20 33.50 12.54
N VAL A 391 8.33 32.81 13.26
CA VAL A 391 7.91 31.43 12.90
C VAL A 391 7.16 31.44 11.57
N ALA A 392 6.24 32.36 11.37
CA ALA A 392 5.49 32.48 10.10
C ALA A 392 6.42 32.77 8.91
N LEU A 393 7.26 33.80 9.02
CA LEU A 393 8.18 34.19 7.94
C LEU A 393 9.24 33.14 7.66
N GLY A 394 9.62 32.36 8.66
CA GLY A 394 10.56 31.23 8.50
C GLY A 394 9.93 29.96 7.92
N LEU A 395 8.60 29.87 7.88
CA LEU A 395 7.90 28.64 7.47
C LEU A 395 8.20 28.23 6.03
N PRO A 396 8.16 29.11 5.01
CA PRO A 396 8.46 28.70 3.64
C PRO A 396 9.82 28.02 3.47
N ALA A 397 10.87 28.57 4.08
CA ALA A 397 12.22 28.00 4.03
C ALA A 397 12.30 26.67 4.80
N ALA A 398 11.62 26.57 5.95
CA ALA A 398 11.59 25.34 6.74
C ALA A 398 10.90 24.19 5.98
N VAL A 399 9.79 24.48 5.33
CA VAL A 399 9.07 23.51 4.48
C VAL A 399 9.91 23.12 3.27
N GLU A 400 10.51 24.09 2.57
CA GLU A 400 11.38 23.83 1.41
C GLU A 400 12.53 22.89 1.76
N LYS A 401 13.20 23.11 2.87
CA LYS A 401 14.30 22.26 3.34
C LYS A 401 13.87 20.80 3.52
N LYS A 402 12.68 20.57 4.05
CA LYS A 402 12.12 19.22 4.24
C LYS A 402 11.65 18.61 2.91
N MET A 403 10.96 19.38 2.10
CA MET A 403 10.44 18.91 0.82
C MET A 403 11.54 18.62 -0.21
N ASP A 404 12.63 19.37 -0.21
CA ASP A 404 13.77 19.13 -1.11
C ASP A 404 14.41 17.75 -0.91
N THR A 405 14.30 17.20 0.28
CA THR A 405 14.77 15.84 0.60
C THR A 405 13.63 14.83 0.77
N LEU A 406 12.43 15.17 0.31
CA LEU A 406 11.24 14.31 0.33
C LEU A 406 10.74 13.91 1.72
N HIS A 407 11.06 14.70 2.74
CA HIS A 407 10.61 14.52 4.13
C HIS A 407 9.23 15.18 4.33
N VAL A 408 8.21 14.61 3.71
CA VAL A 408 6.86 15.19 3.68
C VAL A 408 6.21 15.28 5.06
N ALA A 409 6.33 14.24 5.88
CA ALA A 409 5.80 14.25 7.25
C ALA A 409 6.43 15.37 8.07
N ASP A 410 7.74 15.57 7.97
CA ASP A 410 8.48 16.63 8.66
C ASP A 410 8.08 18.03 8.15
N ALA A 411 7.79 18.17 6.86
CA ALA A 411 7.29 19.42 6.29
C ALA A 411 5.91 19.78 6.86
N ILE A 412 5.02 18.83 7.02
CA ILE A 412 3.72 19.02 7.68
C ILE A 412 3.92 19.47 9.14
N ASP A 413 4.85 18.87 9.85
CA ASP A 413 5.17 19.26 11.23
C ASP A 413 5.63 20.71 11.34
N GLU A 414 6.37 21.23 10.35
CA GLU A 414 6.74 22.65 10.30
C GLU A 414 5.52 23.55 10.22
N VAL A 415 4.52 23.20 9.42
CA VAL A 415 3.27 23.95 9.32
C VAL A 415 2.51 23.91 10.66
N PHE A 416 2.43 22.75 11.27
CA PHE A 416 1.76 22.58 12.57
C PHE A 416 2.50 23.28 13.70
N ALA A 417 3.81 23.47 13.60
CA ALA A 417 4.57 24.29 14.54
C ALA A 417 4.08 25.74 14.54
N LEU A 418 3.79 26.33 13.36
CA LEU A 418 3.17 27.64 13.27
C LEU A 418 1.76 27.67 13.88
N LEU A 419 0.95 26.64 13.62
CA LEU A 419 -0.39 26.53 14.20
C LEU A 419 -0.35 26.46 15.73
N ARG A 420 0.56 25.65 16.29
CA ARG A 420 0.77 25.55 17.74
C ARG A 420 1.28 26.87 18.32
N ARG A 421 2.21 27.53 17.65
CA ARG A 421 2.70 28.86 18.06
C ARG A 421 1.57 29.90 18.08
N SER A 422 0.68 29.83 17.10
CA SER A 422 -0.49 30.69 17.02
C SER A 422 -1.48 30.45 18.18
N ASN A 423 -1.72 29.17 18.51
CA ASN A 423 -2.54 28.85 19.69
C ASN A 423 -1.91 29.37 21.00
N LYS A 424 -0.60 29.22 21.17
CA LYS A 424 0.14 29.75 22.29
C LYS A 424 0.06 31.29 22.35
N TYR A 425 0.12 31.94 21.20
CA TYR A 425 -0.03 33.40 21.11
C TYR A 425 -1.40 33.88 21.60
N ILE A 426 -2.47 33.14 21.34
CA ILE A 426 -3.80 33.41 21.90
C ILE A 426 -3.75 33.36 23.44
N ASP A 427 -3.13 32.36 24.01
CA ASP A 427 -3.02 32.20 25.45
C ASP A 427 -2.16 33.30 26.10
N GLU A 428 -1.11 33.74 25.42
CA GLU A 428 -0.23 34.82 25.87
C GLU A 428 -0.88 36.21 25.79
N THR A 429 -1.67 36.45 24.76
CA THR A 429 -2.29 37.77 24.51
C THR A 429 -3.68 37.92 25.13
N MET A 430 -4.35 36.85 25.43
CA MET A 430 -5.70 36.81 26.01
C MET A 430 -6.67 37.80 25.32
N PRO A 431 -7.05 37.59 24.06
CA PRO A 431 -7.90 38.54 23.31
C PRO A 431 -9.22 38.84 24.00
N TRP A 432 -9.80 37.88 24.69
CA TRP A 432 -11.04 38.07 25.47
C TRP A 432 -10.88 39.06 26.61
N ALA A 433 -9.70 39.18 27.21
CA ALA A 433 -9.39 40.17 28.24
C ALA A 433 -9.17 41.54 27.61
N LEU A 434 -8.47 41.63 26.48
CA LEU A 434 -8.29 42.88 25.73
C LEU A 434 -9.62 43.45 25.27
N ALA A 435 -10.58 42.61 24.89
CA ALA A 435 -11.90 43.05 24.43
C ALA A 435 -12.75 43.73 25.51
N LYS A 436 -12.45 43.50 26.78
CA LYS A 436 -13.15 44.14 27.92
C LYS A 436 -12.70 45.56 28.20
N ASP A 437 -11.61 46.03 27.62
CA ASP A 437 -11.02 47.33 27.84
C ASP A 437 -10.98 48.11 26.52
N GLU A 438 -11.83 49.13 26.40
CA GLU A 438 -11.93 49.97 25.20
C GLU A 438 -10.61 50.66 24.83
N SER A 439 -9.75 50.94 25.79
CA SER A 439 -8.44 51.54 25.57
C SER A 439 -7.45 50.58 24.88
N LYS A 440 -7.75 49.29 24.86
CA LYS A 440 -6.93 48.22 24.26
C LYS A 440 -7.50 47.71 22.94
N GLN A 441 -8.45 48.40 22.35
CA GLN A 441 -9.08 47.99 21.09
C GLN A 441 -8.07 47.91 19.94
N ALA A 442 -7.13 48.86 19.84
CA ALA A 442 -6.07 48.81 18.82
C ALA A 442 -5.13 47.62 19.03
N ARG A 443 -4.81 47.28 20.27
CA ARG A 443 -4.00 46.07 20.58
C ARG A 443 -4.75 44.79 20.22
N LEU A 444 -6.03 44.72 20.56
CA LEU A 444 -6.87 43.58 20.17
C LEU A 444 -6.89 43.41 18.64
N GLY A 445 -7.04 44.51 17.90
CA GLY A 445 -7.00 44.50 16.45
C GLY A 445 -5.68 43.96 15.90
N THR A 446 -4.56 44.38 16.48
CA THR A 446 -3.23 43.86 16.09
C THR A 446 -3.09 42.38 16.36
N VAL A 447 -3.56 41.91 17.51
CA VAL A 447 -3.52 40.48 17.87
C VAL A 447 -4.34 39.63 16.88
N LEU A 448 -5.55 40.07 16.57
CA LEU A 448 -6.40 39.34 15.61
C LEU A 448 -5.86 39.39 14.20
N TYR A 449 -5.30 40.53 13.75
CA TYR A 449 -4.61 40.61 12.45
C TYR A 449 -3.45 39.58 12.37
N ASN A 450 -2.63 39.53 13.41
CA ASN A 450 -1.49 38.61 13.46
C ASN A 450 -1.93 37.16 13.42
N LEU A 451 -3.01 36.79 14.09
CA LEU A 451 -3.59 35.47 14.03
C LEU A 451 -4.13 35.12 12.63
N LEU A 452 -4.88 36.03 12.02
CA LEU A 452 -5.41 35.86 10.66
C LEU A 452 -4.28 35.67 9.65
N GLU A 453 -3.22 36.47 9.74
CA GLU A 453 -2.07 36.40 8.86
C GLU A 453 -1.27 35.10 9.07
N ALA A 454 -1.06 34.67 10.31
CA ALA A 454 -0.40 33.40 10.61
C ALA A 454 -1.20 32.22 10.05
N ILE A 455 -2.52 32.24 10.17
CA ILE A 455 -3.41 31.22 9.60
C ILE A 455 -3.29 31.22 8.08
N ARG A 456 -3.22 32.40 7.44
CA ARG A 456 -3.00 32.48 5.98
C ARG A 456 -1.68 31.84 5.56
N PHE A 457 -0.59 32.08 6.27
CA PHE A 457 0.71 31.42 6.02
C PHE A 457 0.58 29.91 6.10
N ALA A 458 -0.04 29.41 7.15
CA ALA A 458 -0.27 27.98 7.33
C ALA A 458 -1.14 27.40 6.21
N ALA A 459 -2.22 28.09 5.82
CA ALA A 459 -3.12 27.63 4.76
C ALA A 459 -2.43 27.54 3.40
N VAL A 460 -1.58 28.50 3.05
CA VAL A 460 -0.79 28.46 1.80
C VAL A 460 0.12 27.24 1.80
N GLU A 461 0.83 26.99 2.89
CA GLU A 461 1.74 25.84 2.99
C GLU A 461 1.01 24.50 3.16
N LEU A 462 -0.27 24.49 3.55
CA LEU A 462 -1.08 23.27 3.61
C LEU A 462 -1.64 22.83 2.25
N LYS A 463 -1.64 23.68 1.24
CA LYS A 463 -2.23 23.36 -0.07
C LYS A 463 -1.75 22.03 -0.66
N PRO A 464 -0.48 21.66 -0.59
CA PRO A 464 -0.02 20.38 -1.15
C PRO A 464 -0.56 19.15 -0.42
N TYR A 465 -0.84 19.28 0.88
CA TYR A 465 -1.18 18.15 1.75
C TYR A 465 -2.68 18.00 1.94
N LEU A 466 -3.35 19.12 2.23
CA LEU A 466 -4.77 19.22 2.54
C LEU A 466 -5.43 20.27 1.63
N PRO A 467 -5.57 20.00 0.33
CA PRO A 467 -6.01 21.01 -0.64
C PRO A 467 -7.42 21.54 -0.37
N ASP A 468 -8.37 20.70 -0.03
CA ASP A 468 -9.76 21.12 0.26
C ASP A 468 -9.84 21.93 1.56
N THR A 469 -9.08 21.54 2.57
CA THR A 469 -9.00 22.25 3.85
C THR A 469 -8.39 23.64 3.66
N ALA A 470 -7.31 23.75 2.88
CA ALA A 470 -6.70 25.03 2.55
C ALA A 470 -7.70 25.97 1.87
N ASP A 471 -8.46 25.49 0.89
CA ASP A 471 -9.49 26.28 0.22
C ASP A 471 -10.58 26.75 1.19
N LYS A 472 -11.01 25.92 2.11
CA LYS A 472 -11.99 26.29 3.16
C LYS A 472 -11.44 27.35 4.10
N ILE A 473 -10.16 27.26 4.46
CA ILE A 473 -9.50 28.28 5.30
C ILE A 473 -9.44 29.61 4.56
N PHE A 474 -9.03 29.63 3.28
CA PHE A 474 -9.01 30.85 2.48
C PHE A 474 -10.40 31.49 2.37
N ALA A 475 -11.45 30.70 2.18
CA ALA A 475 -12.82 31.18 2.16
C ALA A 475 -13.22 31.83 3.49
N GLN A 476 -12.85 31.26 4.62
CA GLN A 476 -13.11 31.83 5.95
C GLN A 476 -12.29 33.09 6.22
N LEU A 477 -11.06 33.16 5.72
CA LEU A 477 -10.24 34.37 5.81
C LEU A 477 -10.73 35.48 4.88
N GLY A 478 -11.44 35.16 3.82
CA GLY A 478 -11.84 36.11 2.79
C GLY A 478 -10.64 36.72 2.04
N VAL A 479 -9.56 35.97 1.86
CA VAL A 479 -8.30 36.47 1.34
C VAL A 479 -8.07 36.03 -0.11
N GLU A 480 -7.48 36.94 -0.91
CA GLU A 480 -7.08 36.67 -2.31
C GLU A 480 -5.62 36.17 -2.44
N ASN A 481 -4.75 36.53 -1.48
CA ASN A 481 -3.32 36.16 -1.50
C ASN A 481 -3.14 34.71 -1.03
N LYS A 482 -3.12 33.77 -1.99
CA LYS A 482 -3.05 32.32 -1.77
C LYS A 482 -1.74 31.69 -2.26
N GLY A 483 -0.85 32.48 -2.85
CA GLY A 483 0.40 32.00 -3.43
C GLY A 483 1.57 32.05 -2.44
N VAL A 484 2.51 31.14 -2.59
CA VAL A 484 3.71 31.08 -1.74
C VAL A 484 4.57 32.35 -1.89
N GLU A 485 4.55 33.01 -3.03
CA GLU A 485 5.22 34.28 -3.28
C GLU A 485 4.75 35.42 -2.36
N SER A 486 3.52 35.33 -1.83
CA SER A 486 2.97 36.30 -0.87
C SER A 486 3.46 36.12 0.56
N LEU A 487 4.27 35.08 0.84
CA LEU A 487 4.77 34.75 2.18
C LEU A 487 6.13 35.39 2.51
N THR A 488 6.55 36.38 1.74
CA THR A 488 7.81 37.13 1.97
C THR A 488 7.67 38.23 3.01
N SER A 489 6.45 38.65 3.28
CA SER A 489 6.11 39.69 4.27
C SER A 489 4.84 39.35 5.02
N PHE A 490 4.69 39.82 6.24
CA PHE A 490 3.57 39.49 7.13
C PHE A 490 2.43 40.50 6.98
N ASP A 491 1.94 40.70 5.75
CA ASP A 491 0.96 41.72 5.38
C ASP A 491 -0.03 41.27 4.27
N GLY A 492 -0.22 39.97 4.11
CA GLY A 492 -1.10 39.44 3.06
C GLY A 492 -2.59 39.58 3.35
N MET A 493 -2.99 39.64 4.61
CA MET A 493 -4.37 40.01 4.99
C MET A 493 -4.58 41.49 4.77
N GLN A 494 -5.70 41.88 4.19
CA GLN A 494 -5.99 43.29 3.91
C GLN A 494 -6.90 43.90 4.98
N PRO A 495 -6.43 44.88 5.79
CA PRO A 495 -7.29 45.61 6.72
C PRO A 495 -8.48 46.21 6.00
N GLY A 496 -9.65 46.14 6.63
CA GLY A 496 -10.89 46.68 6.08
C GLY A 496 -11.69 45.72 5.21
N GLN A 497 -11.11 44.58 4.83
CA GLN A 497 -11.85 43.56 4.09
C GLN A 497 -12.65 42.64 5.02
N PRO A 498 -13.82 42.13 4.58
CA PRO A 498 -14.59 41.21 5.40
C PRO A 498 -13.97 39.81 5.37
N VAL A 499 -14.03 39.12 6.52
CA VAL A 499 -13.80 37.67 6.56
C VAL A 499 -15.04 36.94 6.09
N GLY A 500 -14.89 35.67 5.69
CA GLY A 500 -16.00 34.81 5.29
C GLY A 500 -16.76 34.20 6.47
N GLU A 501 -17.72 33.36 6.17
CA GLU A 501 -18.48 32.63 7.17
C GLU A 501 -17.64 31.58 7.90
N ALA A 502 -17.79 31.49 9.20
CA ALA A 502 -17.16 30.47 10.01
C ALA A 502 -17.82 29.10 9.74
N SER A 503 -17.01 28.08 9.59
CA SER A 503 -17.46 26.69 9.50
C SER A 503 -16.48 25.76 10.21
N ILE A 504 -16.99 24.63 10.69
CA ILE A 504 -16.14 23.61 11.31
C ILE A 504 -15.37 22.89 10.22
N LEU A 505 -14.03 22.95 10.27
CA LEU A 505 -13.17 22.26 9.30
C LEU A 505 -13.17 20.75 9.53
N PHE A 506 -13.04 20.33 10.78
CA PHE A 506 -13.04 18.93 11.20
C PHE A 506 -13.86 18.79 12.47
N GLU A 507 -14.89 17.98 12.43
CA GLU A 507 -15.67 17.66 13.62
C GLU A 507 -14.88 16.79 14.58
N ARG A 508 -15.06 17.03 15.88
CA ARG A 508 -14.50 16.16 16.90
C ARG A 508 -15.20 14.81 16.89
N ILE A 509 -14.44 13.73 16.92
CA ILE A 509 -14.93 12.37 16.90
C ILE A 509 -15.10 11.86 18.32
N ASP A 510 -16.28 11.29 18.63
CA ASP A 510 -16.48 10.42 19.78
C ASP A 510 -15.87 9.06 19.46
N ILE A 511 -14.64 8.82 19.93
CA ILE A 511 -13.85 7.66 19.53
C ILE A 511 -14.54 6.33 19.87
N PRO A 512 -15.00 6.07 21.10
CA PRO A 512 -15.68 4.82 21.40
C PRO A 512 -16.90 4.55 20.53
N LYS A 513 -17.71 5.57 20.28
CA LYS A 513 -18.90 5.48 19.44
C LYS A 513 -18.52 5.18 17.98
N LYS A 514 -17.51 5.88 17.45
CA LYS A 514 -17.04 5.68 16.08
C LYS A 514 -16.48 4.29 15.84
N LEU A 515 -15.67 3.80 16.78
CA LEU A 515 -15.13 2.43 16.71
C LEU A 515 -16.21 1.38 16.78
N ALA A 516 -17.25 1.57 17.59
CA ALA A 516 -18.41 0.68 17.66
C ALA A 516 -19.19 0.65 16.34
N GLU A 517 -19.42 1.80 15.70
CA GLU A 517 -20.07 1.90 14.39
C GLU A 517 -19.27 1.16 13.30
N ILE A 518 -17.95 1.33 13.28
CA ILE A 518 -17.06 0.65 12.33
C ILE A 518 -17.11 -0.88 12.53
N GLU A 519 -17.09 -1.34 13.77
CA GLU A 519 -17.15 -2.77 14.08
C GLU A 519 -18.49 -3.39 13.65
N GLU A 520 -19.60 -2.69 13.84
CA GLU A 520 -20.92 -3.13 13.38
C GLU A 520 -21.00 -3.22 11.85
N GLU A 521 -20.47 -2.22 11.13
CA GLU A 521 -20.41 -2.24 9.66
C GLU A 521 -19.57 -3.41 9.16
N LYS A 522 -18.43 -3.69 9.81
CA LYS A 522 -17.56 -4.81 9.46
C LYS A 522 -18.26 -6.16 9.63
N LYS A 523 -18.98 -6.34 10.74
CA LYS A 523 -19.76 -7.56 11.00
C LYS A 523 -20.90 -7.75 10.00
N ALA A 524 -21.60 -6.67 9.64
CA ALA A 524 -22.67 -6.71 8.64
C ALA A 524 -22.13 -7.11 7.25
N ALA A 525 -20.97 -6.55 6.83
CA ALA A 525 -20.33 -6.88 5.56
C ALA A 525 -19.85 -8.34 5.52
N GLU A 526 -19.28 -8.85 6.61
CA GLU A 526 -18.87 -10.25 6.73
C GLU A 526 -20.07 -11.21 6.67
N ALA A 527 -21.20 -10.85 7.26
CA ALA A 527 -22.43 -11.63 7.21
C ALA A 527 -23.01 -11.72 5.80
N GLU A 528 -22.94 -10.64 5.01
CA GLU A 528 -23.39 -10.62 3.60
C GLU A 528 -22.49 -11.44 2.67
N GLN A 529 -21.21 -11.58 2.98
CA GLN A 529 -20.23 -12.29 2.15
C GLN A 529 -20.18 -13.81 2.42
N LYS A 530 -20.78 -14.29 3.51
CA LYS A 530 -20.81 -15.72 3.79
C LYS A 530 -21.77 -16.42 2.85
N PRO A 531 -21.32 -17.29 1.93
CA PRO A 531 -22.22 -18.15 1.19
C PRO A 531 -23.00 -19.03 2.18
N ALA A 532 -24.29 -19.17 1.99
CA ALA A 532 -25.14 -19.92 2.90
C ALA A 532 -24.70 -21.38 3.05
N VAL A 533 -24.28 -22.00 1.94
CA VAL A 533 -23.65 -23.33 1.88
C VAL A 533 -22.91 -23.45 0.55
N GLU A 534 -21.66 -23.92 0.58
CA GLU A 534 -20.89 -24.27 -0.62
C GLU A 534 -20.90 -25.79 -0.78
N PHE A 535 -21.43 -26.27 -1.88
CA PHE A 535 -21.42 -27.68 -2.22
C PHE A 535 -20.18 -28.02 -3.08
N LEU A 536 -19.52 -29.12 -2.77
CA LEU A 536 -18.46 -29.65 -3.61
C LEU A 536 -19.05 -30.16 -4.93
N PRO A 537 -18.22 -30.26 -5.99
CA PRO A 537 -18.67 -30.84 -7.26
C PRO A 537 -19.21 -32.25 -7.08
N ASP A 538 -20.15 -32.63 -7.95
CA ASP A 538 -20.70 -33.99 -7.97
C ASP A 538 -19.58 -35.01 -8.22
N ILE A 539 -19.62 -36.11 -7.48
CA ILE A 539 -18.75 -37.28 -7.69
C ILE A 539 -19.58 -38.49 -8.14
N PRO A 540 -19.03 -39.38 -8.94
CA PRO A 540 -19.69 -40.63 -9.29
C PRO A 540 -20.04 -41.44 -8.02
N PHE A 541 -21.21 -42.06 -8.00
CA PHE A 541 -21.64 -42.89 -6.88
C PHE A 541 -20.64 -43.99 -6.55
N ASP A 542 -20.02 -44.60 -7.57
CA ASP A 542 -18.98 -45.62 -7.39
C ASP A 542 -17.74 -45.08 -6.65
N ASP A 543 -17.43 -43.78 -6.77
CA ASP A 543 -16.32 -43.16 -6.04
C ASP A 543 -16.70 -42.96 -4.56
N PHE A 544 -17.94 -42.58 -4.30
CA PHE A 544 -18.44 -42.51 -2.93
C PHE A 544 -18.43 -43.89 -2.22
N CYS A 545 -18.78 -44.95 -2.94
CA CYS A 545 -18.77 -46.32 -2.42
C CYS A 545 -17.37 -46.83 -2.05
N LYS A 546 -16.30 -46.17 -2.47
CA LYS A 546 -14.93 -46.47 -2.08
C LYS A 546 -14.59 -45.99 -0.66
N VAL A 547 -15.40 -45.14 -0.08
CA VAL A 547 -15.19 -44.65 1.29
C VAL A 547 -15.82 -45.61 2.29
N ASP A 548 -15.01 -46.17 3.17
CA ASP A 548 -15.47 -47.11 4.19
C ASP A 548 -15.77 -46.34 5.49
N MET A 549 -17.06 -46.08 5.75
CA MET A 549 -17.53 -45.42 6.98
C MET A 549 -18.05 -46.46 7.97
N THR A 550 -17.38 -46.60 9.10
CA THR A 550 -17.61 -47.68 10.06
C THR A 550 -18.02 -47.09 11.41
N VAL A 551 -19.02 -47.73 12.04
CA VAL A 551 -19.41 -47.42 13.41
C VAL A 551 -18.38 -47.97 14.38
N CYS A 552 -17.93 -47.15 15.30
CA CYS A 552 -16.91 -47.48 16.28
C CYS A 552 -17.39 -47.15 17.70
N LYS A 553 -16.98 -47.97 18.68
CA LYS A 553 -17.15 -47.67 20.12
C LYS A 553 -15.86 -47.06 20.64
N VAL A 554 -15.95 -46.01 21.43
CA VAL A 554 -14.79 -45.40 22.09
C VAL A 554 -14.40 -46.23 23.30
N LEU A 555 -13.31 -46.99 23.19
CA LEU A 555 -12.77 -47.80 24.30
C LEU A 555 -11.98 -46.96 25.29
N ALA A 556 -11.17 -46.02 24.75
CA ALA A 556 -10.37 -45.08 25.53
C ALA A 556 -10.16 -43.77 24.75
N CYS A 557 -10.02 -42.70 25.48
CA CYS A 557 -9.70 -41.38 24.94
C CYS A 557 -8.77 -40.63 25.91
N GLU A 558 -7.72 -40.05 25.38
CA GLU A 558 -6.78 -39.27 26.21
C GLU A 558 -6.23 -38.05 25.43
N ASN A 559 -5.76 -37.07 26.19
CA ASN A 559 -5.05 -35.93 25.60
C ASN A 559 -3.68 -36.37 25.09
N VAL A 560 -3.27 -35.81 23.94
CA VAL A 560 -1.94 -36.05 23.37
C VAL A 560 -0.92 -35.14 24.05
N LYS A 561 0.16 -35.72 24.59
CA LYS A 561 1.26 -34.95 25.20
C LYS A 561 1.82 -33.94 24.21
N LYS A 562 2.04 -32.73 24.70
CA LYS A 562 2.55 -31.57 23.90
C LYS A 562 1.58 -31.06 22.82
N SER A 563 0.33 -31.44 22.85
CA SER A 563 -0.71 -30.90 21.97
C SER A 563 -1.92 -30.45 22.80
N ASN A 564 -2.35 -29.22 22.54
CA ASN A 564 -3.62 -28.70 23.10
C ASN A 564 -4.80 -28.85 22.12
N LYS A 565 -4.56 -29.49 20.98
CA LYS A 565 -5.56 -29.63 19.90
C LYS A 565 -6.04 -31.08 19.72
N LEU A 566 -5.19 -32.07 20.04
CA LEU A 566 -5.42 -33.44 19.67
C LEU A 566 -5.93 -34.28 20.85
N LEU A 567 -6.97 -35.10 20.57
CA LEU A 567 -7.36 -36.24 21.40
C LEU A 567 -6.96 -37.52 20.69
N LYS A 568 -6.49 -38.52 21.46
CA LYS A 568 -6.14 -39.84 20.98
C LYS A 568 -7.21 -40.82 21.40
N PHE A 569 -7.75 -41.56 20.44
CA PHE A 569 -8.82 -42.52 20.61
C PHE A 569 -8.30 -43.92 20.38
N GLN A 570 -8.76 -44.86 21.24
CA GLN A 570 -8.73 -46.27 20.95
C GLN A 570 -10.17 -46.72 20.70
N LEU A 571 -10.43 -47.23 19.51
CA LEU A 571 -11.77 -47.50 19.02
C LEU A 571 -11.95 -49.00 18.77
N ASP A 572 -13.10 -49.53 19.16
CA ASP A 572 -13.58 -50.82 18.68
C ASP A 572 -14.33 -50.60 17.37
N ASP A 573 -13.75 -51.07 16.28
CA ASP A 573 -14.30 -50.99 14.92
C ASP A 573 -14.92 -52.31 14.42
N GLY A 574 -15.09 -53.26 15.35
CA GLY A 574 -15.63 -54.60 15.09
C GLY A 574 -14.59 -55.57 14.52
N SER A 575 -13.35 -55.21 14.36
CA SER A 575 -12.28 -56.07 13.83
C SER A 575 -11.64 -56.97 14.88
N GLY A 576 -11.90 -56.73 16.14
CA GLY A 576 -11.28 -57.43 17.28
C GLY A 576 -9.93 -56.84 17.70
N THR A 577 -9.40 -55.86 17.00
CA THR A 577 -8.17 -55.13 17.35
C THR A 577 -8.48 -53.67 17.49
N PRO A 578 -8.09 -52.99 18.59
CA PRO A 578 -8.35 -51.56 18.77
C PRO A 578 -7.70 -50.71 17.65
N ARG A 579 -8.47 -49.77 17.12
CA ARG A 579 -8.01 -48.80 16.12
C ARG A 579 -7.65 -47.50 16.79
N GLN A 580 -6.44 -47.01 16.52
CA GLN A 580 -6.01 -45.70 17.03
C GLN A 580 -6.32 -44.61 16.01
N ILE A 581 -7.04 -43.57 16.46
CA ILE A 581 -7.29 -42.35 15.67
C ILE A 581 -6.97 -41.15 16.54
N LEU A 582 -6.26 -40.15 15.95
CA LEU A 582 -6.05 -38.85 16.54
C LEU A 582 -6.95 -37.84 15.85
N SER A 583 -7.63 -37.00 16.65
CA SER A 583 -8.56 -35.99 16.14
C SER A 583 -8.34 -34.62 16.77
N GLY A 584 -8.44 -33.57 16.00
CA GLY A 584 -8.22 -32.17 16.42
C GLY A 584 -9.37 -31.54 17.19
N ILE A 585 -10.03 -32.25 18.09
CA ILE A 585 -11.25 -31.86 18.77
C ILE A 585 -11.10 -31.59 20.29
N ALA A 586 -9.87 -31.52 20.78
CA ALA A 586 -9.61 -31.28 22.20
C ALA A 586 -10.15 -29.95 22.75
N LYS A 587 -10.40 -28.99 21.86
CA LYS A 587 -11.06 -27.72 22.22
C LYS A 587 -12.54 -27.90 22.60
N TYR A 588 -13.18 -28.93 22.04
CA TYR A 588 -14.64 -29.09 22.11
C TYR A 588 -15.09 -30.20 23.05
N TYR A 589 -14.22 -31.19 23.33
CA TYR A 589 -14.55 -32.35 24.15
C TYR A 589 -13.45 -32.66 25.14
N LYS A 590 -13.87 -33.13 26.33
CA LYS A 590 -12.97 -33.75 27.29
C LYS A 590 -12.94 -35.26 27.06
N PRO A 591 -11.78 -35.92 27.25
CA PRO A 591 -11.67 -37.37 27.06
C PRO A 591 -12.73 -38.22 27.78
N GLU A 592 -13.05 -37.86 29.02
CA GLU A 592 -14.03 -38.58 29.86
C GLU A 592 -15.46 -38.50 29.33
N GLU A 593 -15.78 -37.50 28.52
CA GLU A 593 -17.12 -37.35 27.92
C GLU A 593 -17.35 -38.31 26.76
N LEU A 594 -16.27 -38.83 26.19
CA LEU A 594 -16.28 -39.58 24.92
C LEU A 594 -16.15 -41.10 25.11
N VAL A 595 -15.59 -41.55 26.22
CA VAL A 595 -15.46 -42.99 26.49
C VAL A 595 -16.83 -43.64 26.56
N GLY A 596 -17.00 -44.77 25.87
CA GLY A 596 -18.25 -45.51 25.77
C GLY A 596 -19.23 -44.97 24.71
N LYS A 597 -18.93 -43.86 24.05
CA LYS A 597 -19.78 -43.30 23.00
C LYS A 597 -19.63 -44.05 21.70
N THR A 598 -20.68 -43.99 20.89
CA THR A 598 -20.74 -44.58 19.54
C THR A 598 -20.50 -43.49 18.52
N VAL A 599 -19.41 -43.62 17.77
CA VAL A 599 -18.95 -42.62 16.80
C VAL A 599 -18.81 -43.24 15.41
N VAL A 600 -18.59 -42.41 14.40
CA VAL A 600 -18.37 -42.87 13.03
C VAL A 600 -16.98 -42.46 12.57
N ALA A 601 -16.27 -43.40 11.97
CA ALA A 601 -14.95 -43.15 11.39
C ALA A 601 -14.86 -43.60 9.94
N VAL A 602 -14.09 -42.86 9.16
CA VAL A 602 -13.58 -43.34 7.85
C VAL A 602 -12.39 -44.24 8.16
N THR A 603 -12.48 -45.52 7.80
CA THR A 603 -11.55 -46.56 8.25
C THR A 603 -10.56 -47.00 7.20
N ASN A 604 -10.78 -46.67 5.93
CA ASN A 604 -9.90 -47.06 4.81
C ASN A 604 -9.02 -45.94 4.30
N LEU A 605 -8.63 -45.02 5.18
CA LEU A 605 -7.59 -44.03 4.87
C LEU A 605 -6.21 -44.56 5.22
N PRO A 606 -5.17 -44.21 4.44
CA PRO A 606 -3.79 -44.55 4.79
C PRO A 606 -3.41 -44.02 6.17
N PRO A 607 -2.63 -44.78 6.97
CA PRO A 607 -2.14 -44.31 8.27
C PRO A 607 -1.35 -43.03 8.14
N ARG A 608 -1.59 -42.10 9.07
CA ARG A 608 -0.93 -40.80 9.14
C ARG A 608 -0.25 -40.59 10.50
N LYS A 609 1.00 -40.12 10.49
CA LYS A 609 1.69 -39.75 11.73
C LYS A 609 1.33 -38.30 12.13
N MET A 610 0.87 -38.16 13.38
CA MET A 610 0.54 -36.87 14.01
C MET A 610 1.21 -36.83 15.39
N MET A 611 2.06 -35.84 15.63
CA MET A 611 2.84 -35.71 16.87
C MET A 611 3.61 -37.01 17.26
N GLY A 612 4.17 -37.69 16.26
CA GLY A 612 4.92 -38.93 16.45
C GLY A 612 4.07 -40.20 16.68
N GLN A 613 2.75 -40.08 16.69
CA GLN A 613 1.80 -41.20 16.86
C GLN A 613 1.04 -41.47 15.57
N GLU A 614 0.70 -42.70 15.32
CA GLU A 614 -0.02 -43.12 14.13
C GLU A 614 -1.51 -42.98 14.29
N SER A 615 -2.19 -42.36 13.33
CA SER A 615 -3.64 -42.24 13.22
C SER A 615 -4.14 -43.07 12.05
N ASN A 616 -5.01 -44.05 12.32
CA ASN A 616 -5.51 -45.02 11.35
C ASN A 616 -6.98 -44.75 11.01
N GLY A 617 -7.26 -43.63 10.39
CA GLY A 617 -8.61 -43.21 10.00
C GLY A 617 -8.94 -41.78 10.44
N MET A 618 -10.17 -41.39 10.22
CA MET A 618 -10.68 -40.07 10.57
C MET A 618 -12.06 -40.16 11.21
N LEU A 619 -12.22 -39.55 12.38
CA LEU A 619 -13.53 -39.38 12.99
C LEU A 619 -14.36 -38.35 12.23
N LEU A 620 -15.63 -38.65 12.01
CA LEU A 620 -16.55 -37.71 11.39
C LEU A 620 -17.13 -36.73 12.41
N SER A 621 -17.08 -35.48 12.09
CA SER A 621 -17.67 -34.40 12.89
C SER A 621 -18.25 -33.32 11.96
N ALA A 622 -19.23 -32.59 12.48
CA ALA A 622 -19.79 -31.42 11.83
C ALA A 622 -19.28 -30.16 12.55
N GLU A 623 -18.73 -29.22 11.80
CA GLU A 623 -18.23 -27.94 12.32
C GLU A 623 -18.80 -26.78 11.52
N LYS A 624 -19.33 -25.79 12.25
CA LYS A 624 -19.74 -24.51 11.70
C LYS A 624 -19.74 -23.44 12.80
N ASP A 625 -19.26 -22.24 12.47
CA ASP A 625 -19.27 -21.07 13.38
C ASP A 625 -18.68 -21.38 14.78
N GLU A 626 -17.50 -22.00 14.80
CA GLU A 626 -16.77 -22.42 16.02
C GLU A 626 -17.53 -23.44 16.93
N LYS A 627 -18.56 -24.07 16.41
CA LYS A 627 -19.26 -25.17 17.05
C LYS A 627 -18.96 -26.46 16.33
N LEU A 628 -18.52 -27.47 17.07
CA LEU A 628 -18.23 -28.78 16.53
C LEU A 628 -18.98 -29.85 17.30
N ASN A 629 -19.60 -30.78 16.59
CA ASN A 629 -20.18 -31.99 17.18
C ASN A 629 -19.62 -33.21 16.43
N LEU A 630 -19.16 -34.20 17.20
CA LEU A 630 -18.88 -35.52 16.66
C LEU A 630 -20.18 -36.16 16.15
N LEU A 631 -20.09 -36.87 15.05
CA LEU A 631 -21.19 -37.69 14.56
C LEU A 631 -21.34 -38.88 15.48
N MET A 632 -22.32 -38.81 16.37
CA MET A 632 -22.63 -39.87 17.35
C MET A 632 -23.91 -40.56 16.97
N LEU A 633 -23.94 -41.89 17.13
CA LEU A 633 -25.09 -42.72 16.90
C LEU A 633 -25.61 -43.25 18.24
N ASP A 634 -26.81 -43.82 18.21
CA ASP A 634 -27.37 -44.53 19.36
C ASP A 634 -26.43 -45.68 19.78
N ASP A 635 -26.24 -45.83 21.10
CA ASP A 635 -25.32 -46.80 21.68
C ASP A 635 -25.74 -48.26 21.45
N SER A 636 -26.95 -48.50 20.97
CA SER A 636 -27.43 -49.83 20.58
C SER A 636 -26.86 -50.31 19.24
N ILE A 637 -26.29 -49.40 18.43
CA ILE A 637 -25.67 -49.76 17.14
C ILE A 637 -24.32 -50.43 17.40
N ALA A 638 -24.15 -51.61 16.88
CA ALA A 638 -22.96 -52.41 17.10
C ALA A 638 -21.72 -51.87 16.38
N ALA A 639 -20.55 -51.98 17.02
CA ALA A 639 -19.27 -51.69 16.36
C ALA A 639 -19.10 -52.55 15.12
N GLY A 640 -18.53 -51.97 14.07
CA GLY A 640 -18.36 -52.64 12.76
C GLY A 640 -19.55 -52.48 11.81
N SER A 641 -20.67 -51.88 12.25
CA SER A 641 -21.77 -51.54 11.38
C SER A 641 -21.31 -50.54 10.32
N LYS A 642 -21.77 -50.64 9.09
CA LYS A 642 -21.40 -49.77 7.98
C LYS A 642 -22.46 -48.72 7.73
N LEU A 643 -22.04 -47.50 7.43
CA LEU A 643 -22.93 -46.48 6.90
C LEU A 643 -23.12 -46.73 5.39
N CYS A 644 -24.33 -46.56 4.91
CA CYS A 644 -24.70 -46.80 3.52
C CYS A 644 -25.60 -45.64 3.00
#